data_8aff1a1984281b936585dd88ab8a0313
#
_entry.id   8aff1a1984281b936585dd88ab8a0313
#
_cell.length_a   1.000
_cell.length_b   1.000
_cell.length_c   1.000
_cell.angle_alpha   90.00
_cell.angle_beta   90.00
_cell.angle_gamma   90.00
#
_symmetry.space_group_name_H-M   'P 1'
#
loop_
_entity.id
_entity.type
_entity.pdbx_description
1 polymer ?
#
loop_
_entity_poly.entity_id
_entity_poly.type
_entity_poly.pdbx_seq_one_letter_code
_entity_poly.pdbx_strand_id
1 'polypeptide(L)'
;MRIQSLMAASALMVFAAPVFAQTAPPPHLPADLSPAGVRAADDHLALEAVNGAEAMAFVAGENERSLATLTGDRRYETFRQQAFDILSATDRIPGPSFLGEGIGNFWQDAANPKGVWRRTTLDSYRAANTSWETLLDIDALSRAEGRDWVWKGADCLAPAETRCLISLSDGGKDAVVVREFDIPSKSFVDGGFVLPEGKHRLEWLDRDTLLVATDFGPNTLTESGYPFIVKSLKRGQTLAQATEVYRGDIGDGGYGVSPAVYRDKDGVVLAVLIGRPLDTFRSETWRWVDGRAVKLNLPERVSINGAMGRQLVFSLDQDWQIPGGAIPAGTLVVATLDRLSQAEFTTTNGDPAVVFAPGDRQSIDSVRVMSDSILAVVSDNVVGTLKRFEVVTEGVRHAAWRATEIAVAANSAVGLGDSSKSRGEVFVSTQGFLTPPTLSLANVPAATLTELRAAPAKFDASGHVTEQFEATSSDGTRIPYFVTRPRDMAMDGSAPTILFGYGGFQVSFPPAYKPEMGKLWLENGGVFVQANIRGGGEFGPQWHQSALKENRQLAFDDFAAVAADLHRRGITSPRRLGIYGRSNGGVLTSVSITQHPELFHAAVIESPLIDMLRYHELPAGASWIGEYGDPRIPEEAAYIARYSAYQQLRPGAEYPRVYITTNTRDDRVHPGHARKFAARLGDMGYDHLYYEETSGGHSNDADPVANARRWARHYVYLSQQLMD
;
A
#
# COMPACT_ATOMS: atom_id res chain seq x y z
N MET A 1 68.92 7.99 -36.63
CA MET A 1 68.45 7.50 -35.32
C MET A 1 67.05 7.07 -35.51
N ARG A 2 66.81 5.75 -35.44
CA ARG A 2 65.52 5.09 -35.70
C ARG A 2 64.66 5.14 -34.44
N ILE A 3 63.41 5.63 -34.58
CA ILE A 3 62.39 5.53 -33.56
C ILE A 3 61.49 4.34 -33.95
N GLN A 4 61.43 3.31 -33.11
CA GLN A 4 60.55 2.16 -33.26
C GLN A 4 59.19 2.49 -32.65
N SER A 5 58.14 2.32 -33.45
CA SER A 5 56.74 2.40 -33.01
C SER A 5 56.32 1.04 -32.42
N LEU A 6 55.91 1.00 -31.16
CA LEU A 6 55.19 -0.13 -30.55
C LEU A 6 53.69 0.02 -30.88
N MET A 7 53.14 -0.91 -31.64
CA MET A 7 51.69 -1.10 -31.75
C MET A 7 51.22 -1.98 -30.58
N ALA A 8 50.34 -1.41 -29.75
CA ALA A 8 49.59 -2.17 -28.75
C ALA A 8 48.33 -2.77 -29.42
N ALA A 9 48.22 -4.06 -29.48
CA ALA A 9 47.02 -4.77 -29.93
C ALA A 9 45.98 -4.81 -28.81
N SER A 10 44.92 -4.06 -28.95
CA SER A 10 43.72 -4.17 -28.07
C SER A 10 42.91 -5.34 -28.51
N ALA A 11 42.86 -6.40 -27.69
CA ALA A 11 41.94 -7.52 -27.87
C ALA A 11 40.53 -7.08 -27.46
N LEU A 12 39.63 -6.93 -28.40
CA LEU A 12 38.19 -6.81 -28.16
C LEU A 12 37.67 -8.18 -27.69
N MET A 13 37.37 -8.32 -26.41
CA MET A 13 36.53 -9.42 -25.93
C MET A 13 35.09 -9.11 -26.31
N VAL A 14 34.58 -9.76 -27.32
CA VAL A 14 33.16 -9.81 -27.64
C VAL A 14 32.52 -10.76 -26.63
N PHE A 15 31.82 -10.22 -25.65
CA PHE A 15 30.91 -11.01 -24.83
C PHE A 15 29.73 -11.40 -25.70
N ALA A 16 29.64 -12.66 -26.07
CA ALA A 16 28.44 -13.23 -26.67
C ALA A 16 27.31 -13.17 -25.60
N ALA A 17 26.25 -12.48 -25.91
CA ALA A 17 25.01 -12.55 -25.11
C ALA A 17 24.56 -14.02 -25.10
N PRO A 18 24.10 -14.56 -23.95
CA PRO A 18 23.58 -15.93 -23.94
C PRO A 18 22.36 -15.98 -24.85
N VAL A 19 22.44 -16.79 -25.89
CA VAL A 19 21.29 -17.20 -26.69
C VAL A 19 20.44 -18.06 -25.76
N PHE A 20 19.34 -17.50 -25.23
CA PHE A 20 18.33 -18.30 -24.56
C PHE A 20 17.79 -19.31 -25.56
N ALA A 21 18.09 -20.58 -25.34
CA ALA A 21 17.46 -21.67 -26.06
C ALA A 21 15.94 -21.49 -25.90
N GLN A 22 15.19 -21.49 -27.00
CA GLN A 22 13.73 -21.51 -26.94
C GLN A 22 13.32 -22.78 -26.21
N THR A 23 13.08 -22.67 -24.89
CA THR A 23 12.50 -23.75 -24.12
C THR A 23 11.07 -23.97 -24.62
N ALA A 24 10.64 -25.24 -24.72
CA ALA A 24 9.26 -25.57 -25.05
C ALA A 24 8.29 -24.75 -24.19
N PRO A 25 7.11 -24.32 -24.71
CA PRO A 25 6.14 -23.59 -23.93
C PRO A 25 5.79 -24.37 -22.66
N PRO A 26 5.46 -23.64 -21.53
CA PRO A 26 5.05 -24.30 -20.30
C PRO A 26 3.87 -25.25 -20.55
N PRO A 27 3.86 -26.46 -19.98
CA PRO A 27 2.85 -27.47 -20.28
C PRO A 27 1.43 -27.08 -19.87
N HIS A 28 1.31 -26.11 -18.94
CA HIS A 28 0.03 -25.59 -18.44
C HIS A 28 -0.38 -24.25 -19.04
N LEU A 29 0.38 -23.74 -19.99
CA LEU A 29 -0.02 -22.56 -20.75
C LEU A 29 -1.06 -22.95 -21.79
N PRO A 30 -2.32 -22.46 -21.70
CA PRO A 30 -3.34 -22.76 -22.70
C PRO A 30 -2.92 -22.29 -24.09
N ALA A 31 -3.20 -23.10 -25.13
CA ALA A 31 -3.03 -22.67 -26.53
C ALA A 31 -4.02 -21.56 -26.92
N ASP A 32 -5.21 -21.58 -26.31
CA ASP A 32 -6.24 -20.54 -26.40
C ASP A 32 -6.20 -19.69 -25.12
N LEU A 33 -5.71 -18.46 -25.25
CA LEU A 33 -5.62 -17.50 -24.14
C LEU A 33 -6.92 -16.71 -23.93
N SER A 34 -7.99 -17.00 -24.67
CA SER A 34 -9.31 -16.42 -24.33
C SER A 34 -9.74 -16.87 -22.93
N PRO A 35 -10.58 -16.07 -22.23
CA PRO A 35 -11.09 -16.47 -20.92
C PRO A 35 -11.72 -17.86 -20.90
N ALA A 36 -12.41 -18.25 -21.97
CA ALA A 36 -13.01 -19.57 -22.12
C ALA A 36 -11.95 -20.68 -22.26
N GLY A 37 -10.91 -20.45 -23.06
CA GLY A 37 -9.79 -21.39 -23.24
C GLY A 37 -8.99 -21.58 -21.96
N VAL A 38 -8.65 -20.48 -21.28
CA VAL A 38 -7.96 -20.51 -19.98
C VAL A 38 -8.77 -21.27 -18.94
N ARG A 39 -10.09 -21.01 -18.88
CA ARG A 39 -10.99 -21.72 -17.96
C ARG A 39 -11.09 -23.21 -18.27
N ALA A 40 -11.17 -23.58 -19.54
CA ALA A 40 -11.26 -24.98 -19.96
C ALA A 40 -9.97 -25.79 -19.68
N ALA A 41 -8.82 -25.12 -19.60
CA ALA A 41 -7.51 -25.72 -19.33
C ALA A 41 -7.13 -25.73 -17.84
N ASP A 42 -8.00 -25.26 -16.96
CA ASP A 42 -7.71 -25.15 -15.52
C ASP A 42 -8.34 -26.31 -14.74
N ASP A 43 -7.53 -27.25 -14.31
CA ASP A 43 -7.92 -28.46 -13.58
C ASP A 43 -8.32 -28.16 -12.11
N HIS A 44 -8.06 -26.94 -11.59
CA HIS A 44 -8.25 -26.57 -10.20
C HIS A 44 -9.34 -25.52 -9.96
N LEU A 45 -10.24 -25.31 -10.92
CA LEU A 45 -11.33 -24.32 -10.78
C LEU A 45 -12.20 -24.51 -9.54
N ALA A 46 -12.39 -25.75 -9.07
CA ALA A 46 -13.16 -26.04 -7.87
C ALA A 46 -12.58 -25.37 -6.61
N LEU A 47 -11.27 -25.10 -6.58
CA LEU A 47 -10.58 -24.44 -5.48
C LEU A 47 -10.85 -22.92 -5.42
N GLU A 48 -11.49 -22.35 -6.44
CA GLU A 48 -11.95 -20.94 -6.42
C GLU A 48 -13.22 -20.77 -5.55
N ALA A 49 -13.93 -21.84 -5.23
CA ALA A 49 -15.08 -21.74 -4.34
C ALA A 49 -14.63 -21.46 -2.90
N VAL A 50 -14.85 -20.22 -2.40
CA VAL A 50 -14.32 -19.74 -1.09
C VAL A 50 -14.62 -20.73 0.02
N ASN A 51 -15.89 -21.19 0.14
CA ASN A 51 -16.35 -22.14 1.15
C ASN A 51 -16.82 -23.47 0.53
N GLY A 52 -16.34 -23.80 -0.68
CA GLY A 52 -16.67 -25.05 -1.35
C GLY A 52 -16.13 -26.27 -0.57
N ALA A 53 -16.88 -27.37 -0.52
CA ALA A 53 -16.48 -28.54 0.25
C ALA A 53 -15.10 -29.11 -0.19
N GLU A 54 -14.85 -29.18 -1.48
CA GLU A 54 -13.57 -29.64 -2.06
C GLU A 54 -12.43 -28.68 -1.69
N ALA A 55 -12.62 -27.36 -1.86
CA ALA A 55 -11.65 -26.36 -1.52
C ALA A 55 -11.32 -26.38 -0.02
N MET A 56 -12.31 -26.49 0.86
CA MET A 56 -12.08 -26.55 2.30
C MET A 56 -11.46 -27.87 2.76
N ALA A 57 -11.72 -28.99 2.06
CA ALA A 57 -11.04 -30.25 2.32
C ALA A 57 -9.54 -30.16 1.93
N PHE A 58 -9.22 -29.54 0.78
CA PHE A 58 -7.86 -29.25 0.38
C PHE A 58 -7.14 -28.38 1.43
N VAL A 59 -7.77 -27.27 1.83
CA VAL A 59 -7.24 -26.35 2.87
C VAL A 59 -6.95 -27.09 4.16
N ALA A 60 -7.87 -27.93 4.65
CA ALA A 60 -7.69 -28.69 5.88
C ALA A 60 -6.48 -29.63 5.83
N GLY A 61 -6.33 -30.38 4.73
CA GLY A 61 -5.20 -31.30 4.53
C GLY A 61 -3.86 -30.60 4.43
N GLU A 62 -3.80 -29.51 3.66
CA GLU A 62 -2.58 -28.70 3.54
C GLU A 62 -2.19 -28.01 4.84
N ASN A 63 -3.17 -27.46 5.57
CA ASN A 63 -2.95 -26.84 6.87
C ASN A 63 -2.36 -27.84 7.87
N GLU A 64 -2.94 -29.05 7.96
CA GLU A 64 -2.46 -30.10 8.87
C GLU A 64 -0.98 -30.47 8.56
N ARG A 65 -0.66 -30.70 7.29
CA ARG A 65 0.68 -31.03 6.82
C ARG A 65 1.69 -29.92 7.12
N SER A 66 1.34 -28.69 6.83
CA SER A 66 2.23 -27.53 7.01
C SER A 66 2.41 -27.18 8.47
N LEU A 67 1.33 -27.24 9.28
CA LEU A 67 1.44 -27.02 10.72
C LEU A 67 2.33 -28.07 11.39
N ALA A 68 2.20 -29.35 11.04
CA ALA A 68 3.07 -30.40 11.60
C ALA A 68 4.57 -30.09 11.37
N THR A 69 4.93 -29.57 10.18
CA THR A 69 6.29 -29.17 9.85
C THR A 69 6.76 -27.92 10.62
N LEU A 70 5.90 -26.89 10.65
CA LEU A 70 6.30 -25.56 11.16
C LEU A 70 6.20 -25.49 12.69
N THR A 71 5.15 -26.04 13.29
CA THR A 71 4.96 -25.99 14.74
C THR A 71 5.79 -27.04 15.50
N GLY A 72 6.26 -28.08 14.79
CA GLY A 72 7.19 -29.08 15.33
C GLY A 72 8.64 -28.57 15.44
N ASP A 73 8.98 -27.43 14.86
CA ASP A 73 10.31 -26.85 14.99
C ASP A 73 10.53 -26.26 16.38
N ARG A 74 11.72 -26.50 16.93
CA ARG A 74 12.12 -26.04 18.29
C ARG A 74 12.06 -24.52 18.48
N ARG A 75 12.15 -23.74 17.40
CA ARG A 75 12.09 -22.25 17.40
C ARG A 75 10.66 -21.73 17.49
N TYR A 76 9.67 -22.53 17.04
CA TYR A 76 8.31 -22.03 16.81
C TYR A 76 7.69 -21.37 18.05
N GLU A 77 7.73 -22.02 19.19
CA GLU A 77 7.10 -21.50 20.40
C GLU A 77 7.82 -20.25 20.92
N THR A 78 9.14 -20.21 20.82
CA THR A 78 9.95 -19.03 21.17
C THR A 78 9.60 -17.86 20.26
N PHE A 79 9.57 -18.07 18.93
CA PHE A 79 9.23 -17.03 17.97
C PHE A 79 7.79 -16.54 18.12
N ARG A 80 6.85 -17.46 18.36
CA ARG A 80 5.46 -17.13 18.62
C ARG A 80 5.32 -16.23 19.86
N GLN A 81 6.00 -16.58 20.95
CA GLN A 81 5.94 -15.80 22.17
C GLN A 81 6.59 -14.43 22.00
N GLN A 82 7.77 -14.36 21.37
CA GLN A 82 8.46 -13.09 21.08
C GLN A 82 7.63 -12.18 20.19
N ALA A 83 7.01 -12.72 19.13
CA ALA A 83 6.09 -11.95 18.28
C ALA A 83 4.87 -11.48 19.07
N PHE A 84 4.29 -12.34 19.90
CA PHE A 84 3.14 -11.97 20.73
C PHE A 84 3.49 -10.85 21.72
N ASP A 85 4.65 -10.91 22.37
CA ASP A 85 5.13 -9.88 23.31
C ASP A 85 5.28 -8.52 22.61
N ILE A 86 5.74 -8.51 21.35
CA ILE A 86 5.84 -7.30 20.52
C ILE A 86 4.45 -6.77 20.17
N LEU A 87 3.57 -7.62 19.65
CA LEU A 87 2.25 -7.24 19.14
C LEU A 87 1.28 -6.82 20.24
N SER A 88 1.39 -7.43 21.41
CA SER A 88 0.58 -7.13 22.60
C SER A 88 1.17 -6.03 23.49
N ALA A 89 2.35 -5.52 23.16
CA ALA A 89 3.04 -4.52 23.96
C ALA A 89 2.23 -3.25 24.13
N THR A 90 2.16 -2.75 25.36
CA THR A 90 1.40 -1.55 25.70
C THR A 90 2.27 -0.28 25.78
N ASP A 91 3.58 -0.42 25.63
CA ASP A 91 4.56 0.66 25.62
C ASP A 91 4.80 1.27 24.22
N ARG A 92 3.98 0.87 23.23
CA ARG A 92 3.96 1.49 21.90
C ARG A 92 3.36 2.89 21.93
N ILE A 93 3.71 3.73 20.97
CA ILE A 93 3.12 5.06 20.81
C ILE A 93 1.63 4.90 20.47
N PRO A 94 0.69 5.47 21.26
CA PRO A 94 -0.71 5.54 20.86
C PRO A 94 -0.84 6.48 19.66
N GLY A 95 -1.17 5.95 18.46
CA GLY A 95 -1.33 6.75 17.25
C GLY A 95 -2.40 7.84 17.44
N PRO A 96 -2.05 9.13 17.36
CA PRO A 96 -2.99 10.21 17.59
C PRO A 96 -3.75 10.60 16.32
N SER A 97 -4.99 11.06 16.52
CA SER A 97 -5.72 11.89 15.54
C SER A 97 -6.22 13.14 16.27
N PHE A 98 -6.40 14.24 15.55
CA PHE A 98 -7.13 15.37 16.13
C PHE A 98 -8.61 14.99 16.28
N LEU A 99 -9.24 15.43 17.35
CA LEU A 99 -10.65 15.19 17.65
C LEU A 99 -11.22 16.39 18.40
N GLY A 100 -11.74 17.36 17.66
CA GLY A 100 -12.08 18.68 18.18
C GLY A 100 -10.86 19.34 18.82
N GLU A 101 -11.01 19.77 20.07
CA GLU A 101 -9.91 20.35 20.86
C GLU A 101 -8.97 19.28 21.47
N GLY A 102 -9.31 17.99 21.34
CA GLY A 102 -8.58 16.89 21.93
C GLY A 102 -7.78 16.06 20.93
N ILE A 103 -7.36 14.91 21.42
CA ILE A 103 -6.65 13.86 20.69
C ILE A 103 -7.45 12.59 20.78
N GLY A 104 -7.83 12.03 19.64
CA GLY A 104 -8.42 10.72 19.48
C GLY A 104 -7.36 9.63 19.35
N ASN A 105 -7.70 8.42 19.75
CA ASN A 105 -6.86 7.24 19.56
C ASN A 105 -7.73 5.99 19.51
N PHE A 106 -7.39 5.07 18.61
CA PHE A 106 -7.88 3.69 18.68
C PHE A 106 -6.79 2.82 19.28
N TRP A 107 -7.16 2.01 20.28
CA TRP A 107 -6.23 1.21 21.06
C TRP A 107 -6.66 -0.24 21.20
N GLN A 108 -5.75 -1.16 20.97
CA GLN A 108 -5.92 -2.60 21.18
C GLN A 108 -4.84 -3.11 22.11
N ASP A 109 -5.22 -3.99 23.05
CA ASP A 109 -4.31 -4.71 23.93
C ASP A 109 -4.96 -6.03 24.37
N ALA A 110 -4.33 -6.76 25.28
CA ALA A 110 -4.85 -8.03 25.77
C ALA A 110 -6.19 -7.91 26.53
N ALA A 111 -6.47 -6.74 27.13
CA ALA A 111 -7.74 -6.47 27.80
C ALA A 111 -8.85 -6.06 26.81
N ASN A 112 -8.47 -5.49 25.69
CA ASN A 112 -9.36 -4.99 24.64
C ASN A 112 -8.89 -5.52 23.27
N PRO A 113 -9.06 -6.81 22.99
CA PRO A 113 -8.53 -7.43 21.77
C PRO A 113 -9.19 -6.91 20.49
N LYS A 114 -10.45 -6.47 20.53
CA LYS A 114 -11.13 -5.79 19.41
C LYS A 114 -10.92 -4.29 19.43
N GLY A 115 -10.50 -3.74 20.56
CA GLY A 115 -10.06 -2.36 20.74
C GLY A 115 -11.10 -1.42 21.32
N VAL A 116 -10.57 -0.27 21.74
CA VAL A 116 -11.37 0.86 22.25
C VAL A 116 -11.03 2.12 21.49
N TRP A 117 -12.02 2.89 21.07
CA TRP A 117 -11.88 4.26 20.63
C TRP A 117 -11.94 5.18 21.84
N ARG A 118 -10.94 6.03 22.02
CA ARG A 118 -10.76 6.83 23.21
C ARG A 118 -10.22 8.22 22.88
N ARG A 119 -10.36 9.17 23.78
CA ARG A 119 -9.82 10.53 23.62
C ARG A 119 -9.09 11.03 24.86
N THR A 120 -8.28 12.07 24.66
CA THR A 120 -7.58 12.81 25.72
C THR A 120 -7.32 14.25 25.29
N THR A 121 -6.75 15.09 26.16
CA THR A 121 -6.23 16.41 25.79
C THR A 121 -4.81 16.32 25.26
N LEU A 122 -4.35 17.30 24.47
CA LEU A 122 -2.97 17.33 23.98
C LEU A 122 -1.94 17.38 25.14
N ASP A 123 -2.24 18.14 26.22
CA ASP A 123 -1.35 18.20 27.38
C ASP A 123 -1.25 16.85 28.11
N SER A 124 -2.37 16.16 28.28
CA SER A 124 -2.37 14.80 28.83
C SER A 124 -1.66 13.81 27.88
N TYR A 125 -1.82 13.98 26.57
CA TYR A 125 -1.11 13.15 25.58
C TYR A 125 0.40 13.34 25.64
N ARG A 126 0.90 14.55 25.92
CA ARG A 126 2.33 14.85 26.11
C ARG A 126 2.90 14.27 27.42
N ALA A 127 2.06 14.08 28.42
CA ALA A 127 2.49 13.55 29.70
C ALA A 127 2.88 12.05 29.59
N ALA A 128 3.83 11.61 30.41
CA ALA A 128 4.28 10.21 30.45
C ALA A 128 3.12 9.23 30.68
N ASN A 129 2.18 9.61 31.56
CA ASN A 129 0.95 8.84 31.84
C ASN A 129 -0.24 9.60 31.25
N THR A 130 -0.74 9.16 30.12
CA THR A 130 -1.90 9.75 29.47
C THR A 130 -3.20 9.29 30.14
N SER A 131 -4.06 10.23 30.53
CA SER A 131 -5.43 9.93 30.98
C SER A 131 -6.35 9.83 29.79
N TRP A 132 -6.93 8.65 29.55
CA TRP A 132 -7.83 8.38 28.44
C TRP A 132 -9.28 8.28 28.88
N GLU A 133 -10.17 8.88 28.09
CA GLU A 133 -11.61 8.71 28.19
C GLU A 133 -12.07 7.77 27.06
N THR A 134 -12.69 6.63 27.41
CA THR A 134 -13.26 5.73 26.42
C THR A 134 -14.52 6.33 25.80
N LEU A 135 -14.58 6.35 24.48
CA LEU A 135 -15.73 6.76 23.68
C LEU A 135 -16.56 5.55 23.24
N LEU A 136 -15.91 4.52 22.68
CA LEU A 136 -16.56 3.30 22.19
C LEU A 136 -15.67 2.09 22.46
N ASP A 137 -16.24 1.07 23.10
CA ASP A 137 -15.62 -0.22 23.35
C ASP A 137 -16.15 -1.23 22.30
N ILE A 138 -15.26 -1.70 21.41
CA ILE A 138 -15.62 -2.62 20.31
C ILE A 138 -15.85 -4.04 20.83
N ASP A 139 -15.15 -4.46 21.88
CA ASP A 139 -15.39 -5.76 22.53
C ASP A 139 -16.76 -5.82 23.18
N ALA A 140 -17.15 -4.76 23.89
CA ALA A 140 -18.48 -4.65 24.50
C ALA A 140 -19.59 -4.61 23.43
N LEU A 141 -19.38 -3.82 22.36
CA LEU A 141 -20.31 -3.72 21.24
C LEU A 141 -20.50 -5.07 20.55
N SER A 142 -19.39 -5.77 20.26
CA SER A 142 -19.41 -7.10 19.63
C SER A 142 -20.20 -8.11 20.45
N ARG A 143 -20.00 -8.12 21.77
CA ARG A 143 -20.76 -9.01 22.67
C ARG A 143 -22.25 -8.66 22.71
N ALA A 144 -22.56 -7.36 22.77
CA ALA A 144 -23.96 -6.90 22.85
C ALA A 144 -24.74 -7.21 21.57
N GLU A 145 -24.11 -7.14 20.41
CA GLU A 145 -24.75 -7.33 19.10
C GLU A 145 -24.57 -8.74 18.52
N GLY A 146 -23.72 -9.59 19.13
CA GLY A 146 -23.42 -10.94 18.64
C GLY A 146 -22.72 -10.94 17.28
N ARG A 147 -21.85 -9.91 17.03
CA ARG A 147 -21.15 -9.69 15.77
C ARG A 147 -19.64 -9.66 15.99
N ASP A 148 -18.90 -10.00 14.94
CA ASP A 148 -17.43 -9.95 14.93
C ASP A 148 -16.92 -8.58 14.45
N TRP A 149 -17.24 -7.52 15.21
CA TRP A 149 -16.90 -6.16 14.82
C TRP A 149 -15.40 -5.92 14.84
N VAL A 150 -14.91 -5.34 13.73
CA VAL A 150 -13.56 -4.82 13.54
C VAL A 150 -13.68 -3.34 13.21
N TRP A 151 -12.95 -2.52 13.95
CA TRP A 151 -12.89 -1.08 13.74
C TRP A 151 -12.24 -0.74 12.38
N LYS A 152 -12.89 0.11 11.58
CA LYS A 152 -12.38 0.60 10.29
C LYS A 152 -12.20 2.12 10.25
N GLY A 153 -12.62 2.84 11.30
CA GLY A 153 -12.39 4.28 11.44
C GLY A 153 -13.59 5.08 11.88
N ALA A 154 -13.34 6.35 12.12
CA ALA A 154 -14.33 7.39 12.38
C ALA A 154 -14.06 8.57 11.44
N ASP A 155 -15.11 9.06 10.79
CA ASP A 155 -15.10 10.29 9.99
C ASP A 155 -15.97 11.34 10.70
N CYS A 156 -15.34 12.37 11.25
CA CYS A 156 -15.97 13.36 12.11
C CYS A 156 -16.19 14.68 11.39
N LEU A 157 -17.39 15.27 11.55
CA LEU A 157 -17.75 16.53 10.91
C LEU A 157 -16.96 17.70 11.51
N ALA A 158 -16.02 18.22 10.73
CA ALA A 158 -15.24 19.40 11.08
C ALA A 158 -16.10 20.69 11.11
N PRO A 159 -15.73 21.73 11.90
CA PRO A 159 -14.55 21.80 12.76
C PRO A 159 -14.78 21.27 14.18
N ALA A 160 -16.03 21.10 14.61
CA ALA A 160 -16.35 20.73 15.99
C ALA A 160 -16.07 19.25 16.30
N GLU A 161 -16.15 18.39 15.30
CA GLU A 161 -15.88 16.94 15.36
C GLU A 161 -16.62 16.23 16.52
N THR A 162 -17.85 16.66 16.80
CA THR A 162 -18.70 16.06 17.82
C THR A 162 -19.64 15.00 17.28
N ARG A 163 -19.81 14.95 15.97
CA ARG A 163 -20.58 13.93 15.24
C ARG A 163 -19.68 13.19 14.29
N CYS A 164 -19.69 11.87 14.36
CA CYS A 164 -18.81 11.01 13.58
C CYS A 164 -19.60 9.87 12.91
N LEU A 165 -19.18 9.47 11.73
CA LEU A 165 -19.59 8.22 11.08
C LEU A 165 -18.58 7.14 11.48
N ILE A 166 -19.05 6.15 12.20
CA ILE A 166 -18.23 5.01 12.64
C ILE A 166 -18.38 3.89 11.63
N SER A 167 -17.28 3.44 11.06
CA SER A 167 -17.20 2.31 10.14
C SER A 167 -16.77 1.04 10.89
N LEU A 168 -17.61 0.01 10.81
CA LEU A 168 -17.40 -1.30 11.46
C LEU A 168 -17.52 -2.42 10.42
N SER A 169 -16.53 -3.29 10.36
CA SER A 169 -16.53 -4.48 9.49
C SER A 169 -16.85 -5.74 10.29
N ASP A 170 -17.69 -6.61 9.76
CA ASP A 170 -17.97 -7.91 10.36
C ASP A 170 -16.93 -8.93 9.86
N GLY A 171 -15.97 -9.30 10.73
CA GLY A 171 -14.90 -10.25 10.43
C GLY A 171 -13.75 -9.69 9.59
N GLY A 172 -13.57 -8.35 9.52
CA GLY A 172 -12.36 -7.73 8.93
C GLY A 172 -12.38 -7.55 7.41
N LYS A 173 -13.51 -7.75 6.72
CA LYS A 173 -13.72 -7.47 5.29
C LYS A 173 -13.46 -6.00 4.95
N ASP A 174 -13.34 -5.68 3.66
CA ASP A 174 -13.34 -4.28 3.17
C ASP A 174 -14.74 -3.64 3.25
N ALA A 175 -15.81 -4.44 3.17
CA ALA A 175 -17.17 -3.98 3.38
C ALA A 175 -17.43 -3.62 4.86
N VAL A 176 -18.17 -2.51 5.07
CA VAL A 176 -18.45 -1.96 6.40
C VAL A 176 -19.91 -1.61 6.60
N VAL A 177 -20.37 -1.68 7.82
CA VAL A 177 -21.57 -0.99 8.30
C VAL A 177 -21.16 0.39 8.80
N VAL A 178 -21.91 1.44 8.49
CA VAL A 178 -21.62 2.80 8.95
C VAL A 178 -22.75 3.28 9.86
N ARG A 179 -22.40 3.86 11.01
CA ARG A 179 -23.37 4.37 11.99
C ARG A 179 -22.93 5.71 12.54
N GLU A 180 -23.86 6.66 12.66
CA GLU A 180 -23.59 7.96 13.25
C GLU A 180 -23.46 7.84 14.79
N PHE A 181 -22.41 8.49 15.31
CA PHE A 181 -22.06 8.48 16.71
C PHE A 181 -21.93 9.90 17.26
N ASP A 182 -22.43 10.14 18.46
CA ASP A 182 -22.33 11.40 19.16
C ASP A 182 -21.26 11.29 20.28
N ILE A 183 -20.21 12.08 20.15
CA ILE A 183 -19.08 12.06 21.11
C ILE A 183 -19.49 12.54 22.51
N PRO A 184 -20.28 13.63 22.69
CA PRO A 184 -20.71 14.07 24.03
C PRO A 184 -21.50 13.01 24.80
N SER A 185 -22.44 12.33 24.16
CA SER A 185 -23.26 11.28 24.80
C SER A 185 -22.59 9.91 24.77
N LYS A 186 -21.51 9.73 23.99
CA LYS A 186 -20.81 8.45 23.77
C LYS A 186 -21.75 7.33 23.30
N SER A 187 -22.65 7.67 22.40
CA SER A 187 -23.67 6.72 21.92
C SER A 187 -23.94 6.89 20.43
N PHE A 188 -24.42 5.83 19.80
CA PHE A 188 -24.98 5.93 18.46
C PHE A 188 -26.24 6.80 18.49
N VAL A 189 -26.42 7.59 17.44
CA VAL A 189 -27.50 8.59 17.37
C VAL A 189 -28.80 7.91 16.98
N ASP A 190 -29.82 8.06 17.82
CA ASP A 190 -31.17 7.63 17.48
C ASP A 190 -31.71 8.43 16.28
N GLY A 191 -32.15 7.73 15.22
CA GLY A 191 -32.54 8.34 13.95
C GLY A 191 -31.36 9.01 13.19
N GLY A 192 -30.11 8.71 13.59
CA GLY A 192 -28.91 9.12 12.89
C GLY A 192 -28.70 8.39 11.56
N PHE A 193 -27.63 8.75 10.87
CA PHE A 193 -27.28 8.05 9.63
C PHE A 193 -26.83 6.61 9.92
N VAL A 194 -27.41 5.65 9.18
CA VAL A 194 -27.07 4.24 9.21
C VAL A 194 -27.00 3.72 7.79
N LEU A 195 -25.87 3.10 7.41
CA LEU A 195 -25.71 2.41 6.14
C LEU A 195 -25.46 0.92 6.37
N PRO A 196 -26.14 0.02 5.62
CA PRO A 196 -25.94 -1.42 5.72
C PRO A 196 -24.53 -1.83 5.28
N GLU A 197 -24.14 -3.09 5.47
CA GLU A 197 -22.85 -3.61 5.01
C GLU A 197 -22.67 -3.35 3.49
N GLY A 198 -21.56 -2.72 3.12
CA GLY A 198 -21.22 -2.40 1.73
C GLY A 198 -19.86 -1.72 1.61
N LYS A 199 -19.39 -1.58 0.37
CA LYS A 199 -18.19 -0.80 0.05
C LYS A 199 -18.61 0.66 -0.19
N HIS A 200 -18.60 1.47 0.87
CA HIS A 200 -19.08 2.85 0.84
C HIS A 200 -17.95 3.84 0.55
N ARG A 201 -18.33 4.99 -0.05
CA ARG A 201 -17.58 6.24 -0.04
C ARG A 201 -18.52 7.32 0.48
N LEU A 202 -18.08 8.02 1.53
CA LEU A 202 -18.93 8.93 2.31
C LEU A 202 -18.22 10.25 2.55
N GLU A 203 -19.00 11.32 2.59
CA GLU A 203 -18.53 12.63 3.04
C GLU A 203 -19.66 13.41 3.70
N TRP A 204 -19.35 14.11 4.77
CA TRP A 204 -20.25 15.10 5.35
C TRP A 204 -20.37 16.32 4.44
N LEU A 205 -21.57 16.59 3.88
CA LEU A 205 -21.82 17.87 3.24
C LEU A 205 -22.16 18.95 4.27
N ASP A 206 -22.97 18.59 5.26
CA ASP A 206 -23.29 19.35 6.45
C ASP A 206 -23.81 18.39 7.54
N ARG A 207 -24.26 18.93 8.69
CA ARG A 207 -24.74 18.12 9.81
C ARG A 207 -25.91 17.19 9.46
N ASP A 208 -26.73 17.57 8.51
CA ASP A 208 -27.97 16.87 8.18
C ASP A 208 -27.95 16.28 6.75
N THR A 209 -26.81 16.31 6.08
CA THR A 209 -26.65 15.85 4.71
C THR A 209 -25.30 15.13 4.53
N LEU A 210 -25.36 13.90 4.00
CA LEU A 210 -24.20 13.16 3.51
C LEU A 210 -24.17 13.10 1.98
N LEU A 211 -22.99 13.11 1.40
CA LEU A 211 -22.75 12.57 0.07
C LEU A 211 -22.37 11.10 0.21
N VAL A 212 -23.08 10.23 -0.48
CA VAL A 212 -22.95 8.78 -0.34
C VAL A 212 -22.80 8.12 -1.69
N ALA A 213 -21.76 7.31 -1.87
CA ALA A 213 -21.68 6.34 -2.94
C ALA A 213 -21.70 4.94 -2.29
N THR A 214 -22.65 4.12 -2.67
CA THR A 214 -22.89 2.80 -2.09
C THR A 214 -23.66 1.92 -3.08
N ASP A 215 -23.96 0.69 -2.69
CA ASP A 215 -24.95 -0.14 -3.37
C ASP A 215 -26.36 0.45 -3.14
N PHE A 216 -26.98 0.95 -4.19
CA PHE A 216 -28.37 1.42 -4.18
C PHE A 216 -29.34 0.41 -4.79
N GLY A 217 -28.90 -0.83 -5.06
CA GLY A 217 -29.67 -1.89 -5.67
C GLY A 217 -29.19 -2.29 -7.07
N PRO A 218 -30.00 -3.00 -7.85
CA PRO A 218 -29.58 -3.53 -9.15
C PRO A 218 -28.98 -2.48 -10.09
N ASN A 219 -27.85 -2.82 -10.74
CA ASN A 219 -27.13 -1.97 -11.70
C ASN A 219 -26.61 -0.65 -11.12
N THR A 220 -26.16 -0.64 -9.86
CA THR A 220 -25.54 0.51 -9.21
C THR A 220 -24.10 0.28 -8.78
N LEU A 221 -23.56 -0.91 -9.07
CA LEU A 221 -22.16 -1.28 -8.85
C LEU A 221 -21.48 -1.62 -10.18
N THR A 222 -20.17 -1.35 -10.26
CA THR A 222 -19.31 -1.77 -11.37
C THR A 222 -19.08 -3.29 -11.35
N GLU A 223 -18.42 -3.83 -12.38
CA GLU A 223 -18.01 -5.24 -12.44
C GLU A 223 -17.18 -5.67 -11.21
N SER A 224 -16.37 -4.76 -10.66
CA SER A 224 -15.55 -4.99 -9.45
C SER A 224 -16.32 -4.86 -8.13
N GLY A 225 -17.63 -4.60 -8.17
CA GLY A 225 -18.47 -4.44 -6.98
C GLY A 225 -18.30 -3.11 -6.25
N TYR A 226 -17.85 -2.06 -6.93
CA TYR A 226 -17.73 -0.71 -6.37
C TYR A 226 -18.84 0.22 -6.89
N PRO A 227 -19.28 1.21 -6.08
CA PRO A 227 -20.34 2.12 -6.50
C PRO A 227 -19.87 3.10 -7.59
N PHE A 228 -20.76 3.40 -8.56
CA PHE A 228 -20.51 4.43 -9.58
C PHE A 228 -21.51 5.58 -9.54
N ILE A 229 -22.34 5.67 -8.48
CA ILE A 229 -23.34 6.72 -8.31
C ILE A 229 -23.11 7.41 -6.97
N VAL A 230 -23.10 8.74 -6.96
CA VAL A 230 -23.09 9.57 -5.75
C VAL A 230 -24.50 10.15 -5.55
N LYS A 231 -25.06 9.98 -4.35
CA LYS A 231 -26.31 10.62 -3.97
C LYS A 231 -26.15 11.47 -2.72
N SER A 232 -26.98 12.49 -2.60
CA SER A 232 -27.14 13.29 -1.38
C SER A 232 -28.23 12.63 -0.52
N LEU A 233 -27.85 12.22 0.69
CA LEU A 233 -28.73 11.60 1.67
C LEU A 233 -28.97 12.57 2.82
N LYS A 234 -30.21 13.01 3.00
CA LYS A 234 -30.60 13.88 4.10
C LYS A 234 -31.00 13.04 5.33
N ARG A 235 -30.81 13.62 6.51
CA ARG A 235 -31.21 13.01 7.77
C ARG A 235 -32.69 12.58 7.73
N GLY A 236 -32.95 11.37 8.20
CA GLY A 236 -34.29 10.79 8.21
C GLY A 236 -34.75 10.18 6.86
N GLN A 237 -33.96 10.33 5.80
CA GLN A 237 -34.24 9.64 4.53
C GLN A 237 -33.68 8.22 4.54
N THR A 238 -34.33 7.33 3.81
CA THR A 238 -33.78 6.04 3.40
C THR A 238 -32.86 6.21 2.18
N LEU A 239 -31.99 5.23 1.91
CA LEU A 239 -31.13 5.23 0.70
C LEU A 239 -31.94 5.33 -0.61
N ALA A 240 -33.16 4.79 -0.64
CA ALA A 240 -34.03 4.89 -1.80
C ALA A 240 -34.54 6.33 -2.06
N GLN A 241 -34.63 7.16 -1.02
CA GLN A 241 -35.06 8.55 -1.10
C GLN A 241 -33.91 9.53 -1.38
N ALA A 242 -32.68 9.06 -1.37
CA ALA A 242 -31.49 9.91 -1.61
C ALA A 242 -31.51 10.45 -3.06
N THR A 243 -31.15 11.73 -3.20
CA THR A 243 -31.17 12.45 -4.49
C THR A 243 -29.84 12.26 -5.22
N GLU A 244 -29.89 11.87 -6.50
CA GLU A 244 -28.70 11.68 -7.31
C GLU A 244 -27.97 13.01 -7.55
N VAL A 245 -26.66 12.99 -7.33
CA VAL A 245 -25.73 14.12 -7.50
C VAL A 245 -24.83 13.90 -8.70
N TYR A 246 -24.40 12.65 -8.89
CA TYR A 246 -23.49 12.27 -9.97
C TYR A 246 -23.68 10.80 -10.33
N ARG A 247 -23.51 10.50 -11.62
CA ARG A 247 -23.49 9.13 -12.13
C ARG A 247 -22.32 8.95 -13.08
N GLY A 248 -21.47 7.94 -12.80
CA GLY A 248 -20.48 7.38 -13.69
C GLY A 248 -21.08 6.32 -14.60
N ASP A 249 -20.29 5.32 -14.97
CA ASP A 249 -20.67 4.23 -15.85
C ASP A 249 -20.47 2.87 -15.17
N ILE A 250 -21.27 1.87 -15.51
CA ILE A 250 -21.13 0.50 -14.99
C ILE A 250 -19.80 -0.13 -15.42
N GLY A 251 -19.25 0.30 -16.55
CA GLY A 251 -17.94 -0.12 -17.07
C GLY A 251 -16.76 0.64 -16.47
N ASP A 252 -16.97 1.57 -15.51
CA ASP A 252 -15.88 2.27 -14.85
C ASP A 252 -15.01 1.30 -14.07
N GLY A 253 -13.69 1.47 -14.19
CA GLY A 253 -12.70 0.67 -13.45
C GLY A 253 -12.41 1.23 -12.06
N GLY A 254 -11.31 0.77 -11.46
CA GLY A 254 -10.83 1.26 -10.17
C GLY A 254 -11.74 0.92 -8.98
N TYR A 255 -11.82 1.84 -8.00
CA TYR A 255 -12.43 1.58 -6.69
C TYR A 255 -13.71 2.35 -6.43
N GLY A 256 -14.43 2.69 -7.49
CA GLY A 256 -15.72 3.40 -7.45
C GLY A 256 -15.59 4.92 -7.33
N VAL A 257 -16.71 5.60 -7.58
CA VAL A 257 -16.78 7.06 -7.45
C VAL A 257 -16.60 7.48 -5.99
N SER A 258 -15.92 8.61 -5.78
CA SER A 258 -15.60 9.10 -4.45
C SER A 258 -15.94 10.57 -4.31
N PRO A 259 -16.93 10.96 -3.47
CA PRO A 259 -17.11 12.35 -3.09
C PRO A 259 -16.01 12.81 -2.16
N ALA A 260 -15.66 14.10 -2.19
CA ALA A 260 -14.75 14.76 -1.28
C ALA A 260 -15.21 16.18 -0.98
N VAL A 261 -15.24 16.56 0.30
CA VAL A 261 -15.65 17.89 0.75
C VAL A 261 -14.49 18.58 1.42
N TYR A 262 -13.91 19.57 0.78
CA TYR A 262 -12.78 20.34 1.31
C TYR A 262 -13.29 21.57 2.06
N ARG A 263 -12.76 21.78 3.28
CA ARG A 263 -13.16 22.86 4.17
C ARG A 263 -11.96 23.70 4.57
N ASP A 264 -12.24 24.95 4.94
CA ASP A 264 -11.26 25.79 5.61
C ASP A 264 -11.19 25.48 7.13
N LYS A 265 -10.38 26.26 7.86
CA LYS A 265 -10.21 26.10 9.31
C LYS A 265 -11.48 26.38 10.14
N ASP A 266 -12.44 27.11 9.57
CA ASP A 266 -13.70 27.51 10.23
C ASP A 266 -14.87 26.58 9.79
N GLY A 267 -14.60 25.56 8.97
CA GLY A 267 -15.58 24.59 8.48
C GLY A 267 -16.35 25.03 7.24
N VAL A 268 -16.00 26.18 6.66
CA VAL A 268 -16.64 26.66 5.42
C VAL A 268 -16.22 25.76 4.26
N VAL A 269 -17.18 25.29 3.49
CA VAL A 269 -16.94 24.43 2.31
C VAL A 269 -16.23 25.25 1.22
N LEU A 270 -15.02 24.86 0.87
CA LEU A 270 -14.22 25.45 -0.21
C LEU A 270 -14.52 24.80 -1.56
N ALA A 271 -14.69 23.48 -1.57
CA ALA A 271 -15.00 22.70 -2.75
C ALA A 271 -15.73 21.41 -2.39
N VAL A 272 -16.63 20.98 -3.25
CA VAL A 272 -17.19 19.63 -3.29
C VAL A 272 -16.74 19.01 -4.60
N LEU A 273 -15.94 17.96 -4.51
CA LEU A 273 -15.40 17.25 -5.67
C LEU A 273 -15.96 15.83 -5.73
N ILE A 274 -15.96 15.26 -6.93
CA ILE A 274 -16.30 13.87 -7.18
C ILE A 274 -15.21 13.30 -8.10
N GLY A 275 -14.50 12.32 -7.60
CA GLY A 275 -13.57 11.53 -8.38
C GLY A 275 -14.31 10.39 -9.07
N ARG A 276 -14.26 10.31 -10.41
CA ARG A 276 -14.72 9.18 -11.20
C ARG A 276 -13.54 8.38 -11.70
N PRO A 277 -13.28 7.19 -11.19
CA PRO A 277 -12.19 6.36 -11.70
C PRO A 277 -12.59 5.81 -13.08
N LEU A 278 -11.67 5.91 -14.04
CA LEU A 278 -11.77 5.28 -15.37
C LEU A 278 -11.08 3.89 -15.35
N ASP A 279 -9.99 3.80 -14.62
CA ASP A 279 -9.28 2.57 -14.30
C ASP A 279 -8.58 2.69 -12.95
N THR A 280 -7.60 1.83 -12.67
CA THR A 280 -6.84 1.82 -11.41
C THR A 280 -6.15 3.16 -11.11
N PHE A 281 -5.71 3.91 -12.13
CA PHE A 281 -4.86 5.11 -12.00
C PHE A 281 -5.41 6.35 -12.69
N ARG A 282 -6.35 6.18 -13.61
CA ARG A 282 -6.94 7.31 -14.31
C ARG A 282 -8.31 7.65 -13.72
N SER A 283 -8.54 8.92 -13.49
CA SER A 283 -9.82 9.42 -12.98
C SER A 283 -10.15 10.76 -13.59
N GLU A 284 -11.44 11.02 -13.70
CA GLU A 284 -11.97 12.37 -13.94
C GLU A 284 -12.31 13.01 -12.61
N THR A 285 -11.98 14.29 -12.46
CA THR A 285 -12.40 15.08 -11.30
C THR A 285 -13.53 16.02 -11.70
N TRP A 286 -14.63 15.93 -10.97
CA TRP A 286 -15.82 16.75 -11.19
C TRP A 286 -16.05 17.64 -9.96
N ARG A 287 -16.42 18.90 -10.18
CA ARG A 287 -16.85 19.82 -9.12
C ARG A 287 -18.37 19.85 -9.09
N TRP A 288 -18.95 19.60 -7.91
CA TRP A 288 -20.37 19.80 -7.69
C TRP A 288 -20.62 21.21 -7.17
N VAL A 289 -21.35 22.01 -7.95
CA VAL A 289 -21.64 23.42 -7.68
C VAL A 289 -22.99 23.78 -8.28
N ASP A 290 -23.81 24.55 -7.55
CA ASP A 290 -25.14 24.99 -7.97
C ASP A 290 -26.06 23.84 -8.45
N GLY A 291 -25.98 22.69 -7.75
CA GLY A 291 -26.79 21.51 -8.04
C GLY A 291 -26.38 20.70 -9.27
N ARG A 292 -25.22 20.96 -9.86
CA ARG A 292 -24.72 20.27 -11.05
C ARG A 292 -23.24 19.89 -10.90
N ALA A 293 -22.86 18.81 -11.55
CA ALA A 293 -21.47 18.39 -11.65
C ALA A 293 -20.83 19.01 -12.91
N VAL A 294 -19.67 19.64 -12.73
CA VAL A 294 -18.86 20.27 -13.80
C VAL A 294 -17.50 19.60 -13.82
N LYS A 295 -17.10 19.02 -14.96
CA LYS A 295 -15.80 18.41 -15.13
C LYS A 295 -14.70 19.45 -15.01
N LEU A 296 -13.65 19.16 -14.22
CA LEU A 296 -12.48 20.01 -14.13
C LEU A 296 -11.49 19.70 -15.27
N ASN A 297 -10.81 20.75 -15.77
CA ASN A 297 -9.75 20.63 -16.77
C ASN A 297 -8.43 20.16 -16.11
N LEU A 298 -8.45 18.96 -15.58
CA LEU A 298 -7.30 18.28 -14.99
C LEU A 298 -6.91 17.07 -15.86
N PRO A 299 -5.64 16.65 -15.85
CA PRO A 299 -5.26 15.38 -16.47
C PRO A 299 -5.92 14.20 -15.74
N GLU A 300 -6.06 13.06 -16.42
CA GLU A 300 -6.70 11.88 -15.84
C GLU A 300 -5.85 11.20 -14.76
N ARG A 301 -4.53 11.40 -14.79
CA ARG A 301 -3.62 10.92 -13.74
C ARG A 301 -3.21 12.10 -12.88
N VAL A 302 -3.94 12.33 -11.79
CA VAL A 302 -3.74 13.43 -10.85
C VAL A 302 -4.17 13.01 -9.45
N SER A 303 -3.40 13.41 -8.46
CA SER A 303 -3.72 13.19 -7.05
C SER A 303 -4.13 14.50 -6.39
N ILE A 304 -5.41 14.63 -6.00
CA ILE A 304 -5.93 15.82 -5.33
C ILE A 304 -5.49 15.80 -3.87
N ASN A 305 -4.68 16.80 -3.46
CA ASN A 305 -4.14 16.89 -2.10
C ASN A 305 -5.00 17.76 -1.18
N GLY A 306 -5.84 18.66 -1.71
CA GLY A 306 -6.71 19.51 -0.91
C GLY A 306 -7.08 20.80 -1.59
N ALA A 307 -7.74 21.68 -0.81
CA ALA A 307 -8.09 23.03 -1.24
C ALA A 307 -7.60 24.06 -0.22
N MET A 308 -7.18 25.23 -0.71
CA MET A 308 -6.72 26.36 0.06
C MET A 308 -7.33 27.65 -0.52
N GLY A 309 -8.26 28.28 0.23
CA GLY A 309 -9.06 29.40 -0.29
C GLY A 309 -9.83 28.98 -1.58
N ARG A 310 -9.60 29.65 -2.69
CA ARG A 310 -10.23 29.35 -3.99
C ARG A 310 -9.37 28.43 -4.89
N GLN A 311 -8.30 27.88 -4.37
CA GLN A 311 -7.33 27.11 -5.12
C GLN A 311 -7.41 25.63 -4.77
N LEU A 312 -7.23 24.77 -5.78
CA LEU A 312 -7.02 23.34 -5.63
C LEU A 312 -5.52 23.05 -5.62
N VAL A 313 -5.08 22.19 -4.72
CA VAL A 313 -3.70 21.69 -4.61
C VAL A 313 -3.68 20.24 -5.07
N PHE A 314 -2.82 19.90 -6.01
CA PHE A 314 -2.75 18.55 -6.58
C PHE A 314 -1.36 18.21 -7.06
N SER A 315 -1.05 16.92 -7.10
CA SER A 315 0.18 16.37 -7.67
C SER A 315 -0.13 15.71 -9.01
N LEU A 316 0.75 15.90 -9.98
CA LEU A 316 0.59 15.34 -11.32
C LEU A 316 1.21 13.94 -11.40
N ASP A 317 0.44 12.96 -11.83
CA ASP A 317 0.95 11.61 -12.10
C ASP A 317 1.17 11.38 -13.62
N GLN A 318 0.95 12.41 -14.45
CA GLN A 318 1.31 12.49 -15.87
C GLN A 318 1.64 13.93 -16.24
N ASP A 319 2.28 14.13 -17.38
CA ASP A 319 2.50 15.47 -17.93
C ASP A 319 1.17 16.16 -18.23
N TRP A 320 1.00 17.38 -17.73
CA TRP A 320 -0.18 18.19 -17.98
C TRP A 320 0.06 19.20 -19.09
N GLN A 321 -0.57 18.97 -20.24
CA GLN A 321 -0.52 19.90 -21.37
C GLN A 321 -1.42 21.10 -21.09
N ILE A 322 -0.82 22.29 -21.05
CA ILE A 322 -1.51 23.56 -20.82
C ILE A 322 -1.19 24.56 -21.94
N PRO A 323 -2.01 25.59 -22.17
CA PRO A 323 -1.63 26.66 -23.09
C PRO A 323 -0.29 27.28 -22.71
N GLY A 324 0.68 27.20 -23.62
CA GLY A 324 2.04 27.74 -23.41
C GLY A 324 3.10 26.74 -22.96
N GLY A 325 2.76 25.44 -22.79
CA GLY A 325 3.74 24.41 -22.45
C GLY A 325 3.17 23.19 -21.76
N ALA A 326 4.03 22.44 -21.08
CA ALA A 326 3.65 21.28 -20.27
C ALA A 326 4.21 21.43 -18.86
N ILE A 327 3.47 20.96 -17.86
CA ILE A 327 3.95 20.78 -16.48
C ILE A 327 4.25 19.28 -16.30
N PRO A 328 5.50 18.91 -15.93
CA PRO A 328 5.91 17.51 -15.85
C PRO A 328 5.18 16.70 -14.77
N ALA A 329 5.07 15.40 -14.99
CA ALA A 329 4.67 14.43 -13.97
C ALA A 329 5.54 14.55 -12.72
N GLY A 330 4.97 14.23 -11.54
CA GLY A 330 5.63 14.36 -10.23
C GLY A 330 5.50 15.75 -9.61
N THR A 331 5.09 16.76 -10.36
CA THR A 331 5.03 18.17 -9.92
C THR A 331 3.85 18.42 -8.99
N LEU A 332 4.07 19.16 -7.88
CA LEU A 332 3.03 19.71 -7.02
C LEU A 332 2.57 21.07 -7.58
N VAL A 333 1.27 21.18 -7.83
CA VAL A 333 0.66 22.31 -8.52
C VAL A 333 -0.49 22.89 -7.71
N VAL A 334 -0.70 24.19 -7.88
CA VAL A 334 -1.87 24.92 -7.37
C VAL A 334 -2.55 25.62 -8.54
N ALA A 335 -3.89 25.50 -8.64
CA ALA A 335 -4.67 26.19 -9.65
C ALA A 335 -6.03 26.64 -9.10
N THR A 336 -6.56 27.75 -9.65
CA THR A 336 -7.85 28.32 -9.24
C THR A 336 -9.00 27.42 -9.69
N LEU A 337 -9.87 27.01 -8.77
CA LEU A 337 -11.02 26.12 -9.01
C LEU A 337 -11.96 26.65 -10.13
N ASP A 338 -12.23 27.95 -10.15
CA ASP A 338 -13.13 28.52 -11.16
C ASP A 338 -12.54 28.44 -12.55
N ARG A 339 -11.20 28.52 -12.71
CA ARG A 339 -10.53 28.33 -14.01
C ARG A 339 -10.55 26.89 -14.46
N LEU A 340 -10.27 25.97 -13.53
CA LEU A 340 -10.36 24.54 -13.80
C LEU A 340 -11.78 24.13 -14.23
N SER A 341 -12.80 24.90 -13.83
CA SER A 341 -14.22 24.63 -14.14
C SER A 341 -14.70 25.28 -15.46
N GLN A 342 -13.84 26.03 -16.17
CA GLN A 342 -14.22 26.69 -17.45
C GLN A 342 -14.29 25.66 -18.58
N ALA A 343 -15.09 25.94 -19.62
CA ALA A 343 -15.18 25.07 -20.80
C ALA A 343 -13.83 24.95 -21.53
N GLU A 344 -13.06 26.03 -21.59
CA GLU A 344 -11.69 26.03 -22.09
C GLU A 344 -10.74 26.50 -20.97
N PHE A 345 -9.72 25.70 -20.68
CA PHE A 345 -8.72 26.06 -19.70
C PHE A 345 -7.78 27.14 -20.24
N THR A 346 -7.66 28.22 -19.50
CA THR A 346 -6.78 29.33 -19.85
C THR A 346 -5.74 29.55 -18.76
N THR A 347 -4.50 29.83 -19.15
CA THR A 347 -3.43 30.19 -18.22
C THR A 347 -3.33 31.71 -18.07
N THR A 348 -2.94 32.17 -16.88
CA THR A 348 -2.52 33.56 -16.64
C THR A 348 -1.25 33.55 -15.82
N ASN A 349 -0.60 34.73 -15.66
CA ASN A 349 0.60 34.84 -14.84
C ASN A 349 0.36 34.28 -13.43
N GLY A 350 1.05 33.17 -13.11
CA GLY A 350 1.00 32.49 -11.80
C GLY A 350 -0.21 31.57 -11.55
N ASP A 351 -1.01 31.23 -12.60
CA ASP A 351 -2.10 30.25 -12.49
C ASP A 351 -2.25 29.42 -13.76
N PRO A 352 -1.94 28.10 -13.77
CA PRO A 352 -1.50 27.30 -12.63
C PRO A 352 -0.10 27.69 -12.14
N ALA A 353 0.18 27.47 -10.85
CA ALA A 353 1.45 27.72 -10.23
C ALA A 353 2.15 26.41 -9.82
N VAL A 354 3.42 26.25 -10.19
CA VAL A 354 4.26 25.16 -9.71
C VAL A 354 4.73 25.49 -8.29
N VAL A 355 4.39 24.61 -7.34
CA VAL A 355 4.85 24.68 -5.95
C VAL A 355 6.22 24.03 -5.81
N PHE A 356 6.35 22.82 -6.37
CA PHE A 356 7.58 22.04 -6.34
C PHE A 356 7.63 21.06 -7.53
N ALA A 357 8.75 21.03 -8.21
CA ALA A 357 9.04 20.05 -9.26
C ALA A 357 10.18 19.14 -8.79
N PRO A 358 9.95 17.83 -8.55
CA PRO A 358 10.99 16.90 -8.14
C PRO A 358 12.06 16.70 -9.23
N GLY A 359 13.31 16.44 -8.82
CA GLY A 359 14.36 15.94 -9.71
C GLY A 359 14.23 14.43 -9.97
N ASP A 360 15.12 13.90 -10.82
CA ASP A 360 15.07 12.52 -11.34
C ASP A 360 15.02 11.42 -10.26
N ARG A 361 15.57 11.68 -9.07
CA ARG A 361 15.60 10.73 -7.95
C ARG A 361 14.80 11.23 -6.74
N GLN A 362 13.89 12.15 -6.99
CA GLN A 362 13.01 12.70 -5.97
C GLN A 362 11.56 12.34 -6.25
N SER A 363 10.78 12.21 -5.19
CA SER A 363 9.34 12.06 -5.24
C SER A 363 8.66 12.88 -4.14
N ILE A 364 7.38 13.16 -4.32
CA ILE A 364 6.51 13.71 -3.27
C ILE A 364 5.71 12.54 -2.69
N ASP A 365 6.02 12.15 -1.46
CA ASP A 365 5.40 10.97 -0.85
C ASP A 365 4.08 11.28 -0.16
N SER A 366 3.98 12.46 0.45
CA SER A 366 2.74 12.90 1.09
C SER A 366 2.64 14.41 1.21
N VAL A 367 1.41 14.92 1.20
CA VAL A 367 1.10 16.35 1.25
C VAL A 367 -0.01 16.59 2.29
N ARG A 368 0.11 17.69 3.05
CA ARG A 368 -0.97 18.25 3.88
C ARG A 368 -1.18 19.71 3.52
N VAL A 369 -2.40 20.02 3.08
CA VAL A 369 -2.77 21.38 2.71
C VAL A 369 -3.36 22.09 3.95
N MET A 370 -2.66 23.11 4.42
CA MET A 370 -3.05 23.92 5.56
C MET A 370 -3.86 25.16 5.08
N SER A 371 -4.08 26.14 5.96
CA SER A 371 -4.87 27.33 5.62
C SER A 371 -4.15 28.26 4.65
N ASP A 372 -2.82 28.38 4.75
CA ASP A 372 -1.98 29.33 4.01
C ASP A 372 -0.64 28.74 3.52
N SER A 373 -0.44 27.47 3.74
CA SER A 373 0.81 26.77 3.44
C SER A 373 0.56 25.31 3.13
N ILE A 374 1.58 24.64 2.58
CA ILE A 374 1.56 23.21 2.27
C ILE A 374 2.73 22.57 2.99
N LEU A 375 2.49 21.49 3.71
CA LEU A 375 3.53 20.62 4.28
C LEU A 375 3.64 19.38 3.41
N ALA A 376 4.85 19.03 2.97
CA ALA A 376 5.08 17.83 2.18
C ALA A 376 6.31 17.06 2.64
N VAL A 377 6.23 15.74 2.48
CA VAL A 377 7.39 14.87 2.52
C VAL A 377 7.91 14.72 1.10
N VAL A 378 9.15 15.10 0.90
CA VAL A 378 9.88 14.92 -0.34
C VAL A 378 10.96 13.88 -0.09
N SER A 379 10.87 12.75 -0.77
CA SER A 379 11.93 11.74 -0.79
C SER A 379 13.03 12.15 -1.76
N ASP A 380 14.26 12.00 -1.33
CA ASP A 380 15.45 12.10 -2.15
C ASP A 380 16.23 10.79 -2.03
N ASN A 381 16.31 10.05 -3.10
CA ASN A 381 16.93 8.73 -3.12
C ASN A 381 16.37 7.79 -2.02
N VAL A 382 15.04 7.77 -1.90
CA VAL A 382 14.25 6.99 -0.92
C VAL A 382 14.35 7.47 0.53
N VAL A 383 15.07 8.55 0.81
CA VAL A 383 15.18 9.15 2.15
C VAL A 383 14.28 10.38 2.25
N GLY A 384 13.39 10.40 3.24
CA GLY A 384 12.39 11.45 3.40
C GLY A 384 12.96 12.75 4.00
N THR A 385 12.55 13.89 3.44
CA THR A 385 12.76 15.24 4.00
C THR A 385 11.42 15.92 4.21
N LEU A 386 11.31 16.78 5.21
CA LEU A 386 10.08 17.50 5.53
C LEU A 386 10.20 18.95 5.06
N LYS A 387 9.31 19.39 4.15
CA LYS A 387 9.34 20.72 3.56
C LYS A 387 8.00 21.44 3.73
N ARG A 388 8.06 22.70 4.17
CA ARG A 388 6.95 23.62 4.18
C ARG A 388 7.05 24.55 2.97
N PHE A 389 5.95 24.69 2.24
CA PHE A 389 5.83 25.61 1.12
C PHE A 389 4.84 26.72 1.48
N GLU A 390 5.23 27.97 1.23
CA GLU A 390 4.40 29.15 1.43
C GLU A 390 4.57 30.15 0.28
N VAL A 391 3.52 30.94 0.06
CA VAL A 391 3.59 32.02 -0.92
C VAL A 391 4.31 33.21 -0.31
N VAL A 392 5.36 33.68 -0.95
CA VAL A 392 6.06 34.93 -0.61
C VAL A 392 5.80 35.97 -1.68
N THR A 393 5.45 37.18 -1.27
CA THR A 393 5.26 38.31 -2.18
C THR A 393 6.57 39.10 -2.25
N GLU A 394 7.35 38.89 -3.31
CA GLU A 394 8.54 39.70 -3.58
C GLU A 394 8.14 40.88 -4.47
N GLY A 395 7.91 42.02 -3.87
CA GLY A 395 7.52 43.25 -4.57
C GLY A 395 6.08 43.22 -5.13
N VAL A 396 5.75 44.15 -6.00
CA VAL A 396 4.35 44.41 -6.47
C VAL A 396 3.87 43.43 -7.55
N ARG A 397 4.69 42.47 -8.02
CA ARG A 397 4.38 41.74 -9.28
C ARG A 397 4.52 40.23 -9.30
N HIS A 398 5.15 39.57 -8.33
CA HIS A 398 5.31 38.10 -8.40
C HIS A 398 5.11 37.47 -7.03
N ALA A 399 4.07 36.62 -6.91
CA ALA A 399 3.97 35.65 -5.86
C ALA A 399 4.79 34.41 -6.27
N ALA A 400 5.77 34.03 -5.44
CA ALA A 400 6.57 32.84 -5.63
C ALA A 400 6.38 31.88 -4.46
N TRP A 401 6.47 30.57 -4.72
CA TRP A 401 6.48 29.56 -3.69
C TRP A 401 7.90 29.43 -3.12
N ARG A 402 8.02 29.51 -1.80
CA ARG A 402 9.25 29.30 -1.07
C ARG A 402 9.17 28.02 -0.27
N ALA A 403 10.18 27.15 -0.41
CA ALA A 403 10.35 25.96 0.42
C ALA A 403 11.20 26.32 1.65
N THR A 404 10.76 25.88 2.84
CA THR A 404 11.54 25.86 4.06
C THR A 404 11.63 24.43 4.55
N GLU A 405 12.85 23.91 4.74
CA GLU A 405 13.06 22.58 5.26
C GLU A 405 12.90 22.60 6.79
N ILE A 406 12.15 21.61 7.30
CA ILE A 406 11.99 21.37 8.73
C ILE A 406 12.89 20.17 9.05
N ALA A 407 13.87 20.38 9.96
CA ALA A 407 14.85 19.36 10.30
C ALA A 407 14.19 18.10 10.89
N VAL A 408 14.52 16.95 10.34
CA VAL A 408 14.16 15.62 10.82
C VAL A 408 15.44 14.79 11.04
N ALA A 409 15.33 13.64 11.72
CA ALA A 409 16.47 12.75 11.89
C ALA A 409 17.02 12.29 10.53
N ALA A 410 18.33 12.27 10.37
CA ALA A 410 18.97 11.85 9.14
C ALA A 410 18.67 10.37 8.81
N ASN A 411 18.58 10.04 7.51
CA ASN A 411 18.31 8.70 6.98
C ASN A 411 17.01 8.07 7.53
N SER A 412 16.00 8.88 7.80
CA SER A 412 14.70 8.44 8.29
C SER A 412 13.67 8.37 7.17
N ALA A 413 12.73 7.44 7.30
CA ALA A 413 11.43 7.60 6.69
C ALA A 413 10.65 8.66 7.48
N VAL A 414 9.98 9.55 6.77
CA VAL A 414 9.12 10.59 7.34
C VAL A 414 7.68 10.31 6.91
N GLY A 415 6.76 10.31 7.86
CA GLY A 415 5.33 10.14 7.58
C GLY A 415 4.52 11.30 8.13
N LEU A 416 3.54 11.79 7.35
CA LEU A 416 2.57 12.77 7.81
C LEU A 416 1.32 12.07 8.34
N GLY A 417 1.08 12.21 9.62
CA GLY A 417 -0.16 11.78 10.27
C GLY A 417 -1.32 12.75 10.04
N ASP A 418 -2.24 12.77 10.98
CA ASP A 418 -3.39 13.64 10.94
C ASP A 418 -2.99 15.12 11.09
N SER A 419 -3.85 16.01 10.59
CA SER A 419 -3.60 17.46 10.54
C SER A 419 -4.83 18.25 10.97
N SER A 420 -4.59 19.37 11.66
CA SER A 420 -5.63 20.30 12.03
C SER A 420 -5.36 21.68 11.42
N LYS A 421 -6.21 22.10 10.49
CA LYS A 421 -6.11 23.44 9.87
C LYS A 421 -6.37 24.56 10.86
N SER A 422 -7.28 24.35 11.83
CA SER A 422 -7.61 25.36 12.85
C SER A 422 -6.44 25.59 13.81
N ARG A 423 -5.64 24.56 14.07
CA ARG A 423 -4.47 24.61 14.97
C ARG A 423 -3.18 24.93 14.22
N GLY A 424 -3.13 24.72 12.91
CA GLY A 424 -1.91 24.81 12.12
C GLY A 424 -0.91 23.70 12.45
N GLU A 425 -1.37 22.54 12.89
CA GLU A 425 -0.55 21.44 13.40
C GLU A 425 -0.72 20.17 12.58
N VAL A 426 0.38 19.38 12.48
CA VAL A 426 0.43 18.07 11.79
C VAL A 426 1.25 17.12 12.64
N PHE A 427 0.75 15.91 12.86
CA PHE A 427 1.56 14.84 13.43
C PHE A 427 2.57 14.34 12.41
N VAL A 428 3.81 14.16 12.83
CA VAL A 428 4.92 13.69 11.99
C VAL A 428 5.56 12.49 12.67
N SER A 429 5.72 11.40 11.96
CA SER A 429 6.47 10.24 12.42
C SER A 429 7.79 10.12 11.67
N THR A 430 8.86 9.73 12.38
CA THR A 430 10.16 9.39 11.80
C THR A 430 10.58 8.03 12.31
N GLN A 431 11.21 7.22 11.45
CA GLN A 431 11.72 5.90 11.80
C GLN A 431 12.77 5.43 10.79
N GLY A 432 13.49 4.36 11.11
CA GLY A 432 14.41 3.70 10.20
C GLY A 432 14.44 2.20 10.47
N PHE A 433 15.15 1.40 9.69
CA PHE A 433 15.20 -0.05 9.89
C PHE A 433 15.66 -0.45 11.29
N LEU A 434 16.60 0.31 11.86
CA LEU A 434 17.22 0.08 13.17
C LEU A 434 16.77 1.10 14.23
N THR A 435 16.00 2.12 13.83
CA THR A 435 15.57 3.21 14.71
C THR A 435 14.07 3.12 14.93
N PRO A 436 13.61 2.91 16.17
CA PRO A 436 12.20 2.88 16.50
C PRO A 436 11.46 4.17 16.11
N PRO A 437 10.13 4.09 15.90
CA PRO A 437 9.33 5.25 15.58
C PRO A 437 9.42 6.35 16.65
N THR A 438 9.57 7.57 16.18
CA THR A 438 9.42 8.81 16.97
C THR A 438 8.24 9.60 16.41
N LEU A 439 7.32 10.01 17.28
CA LEU A 439 6.20 10.85 16.96
C LEU A 439 6.49 12.28 17.38
N SER A 440 6.32 13.21 16.47
CA SER A 440 6.49 14.64 16.68
C SER A 440 5.23 15.42 16.26
N LEU A 441 5.12 16.65 16.72
CA LEU A 441 4.11 17.60 16.29
C LEU A 441 4.79 18.75 15.54
N ALA A 442 4.45 18.92 14.28
CA ALA A 442 4.84 20.07 13.48
C ALA A 442 3.89 21.22 13.71
N ASN A 443 4.41 22.39 14.10
CA ASN A 443 3.70 23.65 13.98
C ASN A 443 4.07 24.23 12.60
N VAL A 444 3.13 24.13 11.66
CA VAL A 444 3.41 24.44 10.26
C VAL A 444 3.66 25.95 10.03
N PRO A 445 2.87 26.89 10.64
CA PRO A 445 3.16 28.31 10.53
C PRO A 445 4.55 28.69 11.03
N ALA A 446 5.02 28.11 12.14
CA ALA A 446 6.33 28.41 12.73
C ALA A 446 7.47 27.60 12.05
N ALA A 447 7.16 26.63 11.21
CA ALA A 447 8.12 25.68 10.62
C ALA A 447 8.99 24.97 11.69
N THR A 448 8.37 24.54 12.80
CA THR A 448 9.05 23.85 13.91
C THR A 448 8.50 22.45 14.11
N LEU A 449 9.35 21.56 14.63
CA LEU A 449 9.01 20.19 14.98
C LEU A 449 9.34 19.95 16.45
N THR A 450 8.37 19.46 17.21
CA THR A 450 8.54 19.14 18.63
C THR A 450 8.28 17.66 18.85
N GLU A 451 9.24 16.93 19.38
CA GLU A 451 9.07 15.53 19.75
C GLU A 451 8.00 15.40 20.85
N LEU A 452 7.09 14.45 20.65
CA LEU A 452 6.06 14.10 21.63
C LEU A 452 6.39 12.78 22.32
N ARG A 453 6.75 11.75 21.56
CA ARG A 453 6.99 10.41 22.06
C ARG A 453 7.97 9.66 21.16
N ALA A 454 8.82 8.81 21.77
CA ALA A 454 9.61 7.82 21.08
C ALA A 454 9.20 6.41 21.54
N ALA A 455 9.07 5.48 20.60
CA ALA A 455 8.81 4.09 20.92
C ALA A 455 10.08 3.43 21.46
N PRO A 456 9.97 2.52 22.43
CA PRO A 456 11.12 1.74 22.87
C PRO A 456 11.57 0.76 21.80
N ALA A 457 12.87 0.45 21.80
CA ALA A 457 13.41 -0.60 20.94
C ALA A 457 12.83 -1.97 21.34
N LYS A 458 12.48 -2.78 20.33
CA LYS A 458 11.91 -4.13 20.50
C LYS A 458 12.93 -5.24 20.21
N PHE A 459 14.09 -4.87 19.69
CA PHE A 459 15.23 -5.75 19.46
C PHE A 459 16.54 -4.97 19.64
N ASP A 460 17.63 -5.68 19.85
CA ASP A 460 18.95 -5.08 19.95
C ASP A 460 19.53 -4.78 18.57
N ALA A 461 19.52 -3.51 18.20
CA ALA A 461 20.07 -3.01 16.95
C ALA A 461 21.55 -2.59 17.03
N SER A 462 22.18 -2.63 18.23
CA SER A 462 23.50 -2.04 18.49
C SER A 462 24.63 -2.65 17.64
N GLY A 463 24.51 -3.94 17.34
CA GLY A 463 25.45 -4.68 16.49
C GLY A 463 25.17 -4.60 15.00
N HIS A 464 24.16 -3.84 14.56
CA HIS A 464 23.72 -3.82 13.16
C HIS A 464 24.06 -2.49 12.46
N VAL A 465 24.07 -2.54 11.13
CA VAL A 465 24.18 -1.38 10.24
C VAL A 465 23.18 -1.51 9.10
N THR A 466 22.75 -0.37 8.57
CA THR A 466 21.99 -0.29 7.31
C THR A 466 22.82 0.48 6.29
N GLU A 467 22.95 -0.07 5.09
CA GLU A 467 23.66 0.53 3.97
C GLU A 467 22.74 0.54 2.74
N GLN A 468 22.86 1.54 1.89
CA GLN A 468 22.15 1.62 0.63
C GLN A 468 23.12 1.30 -0.52
N PHE A 469 22.69 0.43 -1.42
CA PHE A 469 23.41 0.03 -2.61
C PHE A 469 22.54 0.22 -3.86
N GLU A 470 23.14 0.01 -5.02
CA GLU A 470 22.42 -0.02 -6.30
C GLU A 470 22.86 -1.25 -7.11
N ALA A 471 21.87 -1.98 -7.61
CA ALA A 471 22.04 -3.00 -8.64
C ALA A 471 21.85 -2.35 -10.03
N THR A 472 22.35 -3.01 -11.07
CA THR A 472 22.10 -2.60 -12.46
C THR A 472 21.17 -3.63 -13.10
N SER A 473 19.96 -3.19 -13.49
CA SER A 473 18.97 -4.02 -14.15
C SER A 473 19.39 -4.39 -15.59
N SER A 474 18.62 -5.29 -16.21
CA SER A 474 18.89 -5.81 -17.57
C SER A 474 18.96 -4.72 -18.65
N ASP A 475 18.24 -3.60 -18.46
CA ASP A 475 18.21 -2.44 -19.34
C ASP A 475 19.19 -1.33 -18.97
N GLY A 476 20.03 -1.54 -17.94
CA GLY A 476 21.00 -0.56 -17.44
C GLY A 476 20.46 0.36 -16.34
N THR A 477 19.19 0.26 -15.97
CA THR A 477 18.59 1.08 -14.91
C THR A 477 19.22 0.76 -13.54
N ARG A 478 19.51 1.81 -12.76
CA ARG A 478 20.07 1.70 -11.40
C ARG A 478 18.95 1.50 -10.39
N ILE A 479 18.94 0.35 -9.72
CA ILE A 479 17.91 -0.08 -8.79
C ILE A 479 18.44 0.06 -7.36
N PRO A 480 17.92 0.99 -6.53
CA PRO A 480 18.35 1.13 -5.15
C PRO A 480 17.80 0.02 -4.28
N TYR A 481 18.59 -0.38 -3.29
CA TYR A 481 18.16 -1.32 -2.26
C TYR A 481 18.91 -1.07 -0.96
N PHE A 482 18.27 -1.37 0.17
CA PHE A 482 18.86 -1.28 1.50
C PHE A 482 19.24 -2.65 2.00
N VAL A 483 20.40 -2.74 2.66
CA VAL A 483 20.88 -3.94 3.36
C VAL A 483 21.02 -3.64 4.84
N THR A 484 20.26 -4.32 5.68
CA THR A 484 20.38 -4.26 7.13
C THR A 484 21.02 -5.57 7.61
N ARG A 485 22.20 -5.49 8.22
CA ARG A 485 23.05 -6.63 8.52
C ARG A 485 23.83 -6.46 9.82
N PRO A 486 24.36 -7.55 10.41
CA PRO A 486 25.39 -7.44 11.45
C PRO A 486 26.60 -6.65 10.95
N ARG A 487 27.13 -5.75 11.80
CA ARG A 487 28.28 -4.86 11.45
C ARG A 487 29.50 -5.63 10.99
N ASP A 488 29.83 -6.68 11.76
CA ASP A 488 31.06 -7.47 11.58
C ASP A 488 30.84 -8.74 10.73
N MET A 489 29.76 -8.76 9.92
CA MET A 489 29.43 -9.87 9.03
C MET A 489 30.50 -10.07 7.96
N ALA A 490 30.95 -11.29 7.73
CA ALA A 490 31.82 -11.64 6.62
C ALA A 490 31.08 -11.50 5.28
N MET A 491 31.76 -10.97 4.27
CA MET A 491 31.24 -10.84 2.90
C MET A 491 31.71 -12.05 2.07
N ASP A 492 31.31 -13.25 2.48
CA ASP A 492 31.75 -14.53 1.91
C ASP A 492 30.60 -15.39 1.34
N GLY A 493 29.40 -14.79 1.26
CA GLY A 493 28.20 -15.45 0.73
C GLY A 493 27.49 -16.38 1.70
N SER A 494 27.94 -16.47 2.95
CA SER A 494 27.38 -17.40 3.96
C SER A 494 26.18 -16.87 4.73
N ALA A 495 25.88 -15.56 4.66
CA ALA A 495 24.85 -14.95 5.48
C ALA A 495 23.43 -15.31 5.03
N PRO A 496 22.58 -15.82 5.94
CA PRO A 496 21.16 -16.05 5.65
C PRO A 496 20.47 -14.70 5.43
N THR A 497 19.86 -14.54 4.27
CA THR A 497 19.34 -13.25 3.81
C THR A 497 17.89 -13.36 3.34
N ILE A 498 17.06 -12.42 3.76
CA ILE A 498 15.70 -12.22 3.23
C ILE A 498 15.75 -11.00 2.32
N LEU A 499 15.35 -11.17 1.04
CA LEU A 499 15.13 -10.10 0.10
C LEU A 499 13.62 -9.84 0.00
N PHE A 500 13.22 -8.62 0.35
CA PHE A 500 11.84 -8.13 0.27
C PHE A 500 11.70 -7.16 -0.90
N GLY A 501 10.57 -7.26 -1.61
CA GLY A 501 10.17 -6.31 -2.64
C GLY A 501 8.67 -6.26 -2.82
N TYR A 502 8.20 -5.23 -3.55
CA TYR A 502 6.80 -5.06 -3.89
C TYR A 502 6.62 -4.70 -5.37
N GLY A 503 7.11 -3.54 -5.80
CA GLY A 503 7.21 -3.12 -7.19
C GLY A 503 5.87 -3.03 -7.92
N GLY A 504 4.92 -2.26 -7.40
CA GLY A 504 3.63 -2.07 -8.05
C GLY A 504 2.78 -0.99 -7.40
N PHE A 505 1.73 -0.57 -8.11
CA PHE A 505 0.70 0.34 -7.63
C PHE A 505 1.24 1.70 -7.14
N GLN A 506 2.42 2.11 -7.61
CA GLN A 506 3.08 3.35 -7.16
C GLN A 506 3.33 3.41 -5.65
N VAL A 507 3.39 2.23 -4.98
CA VAL A 507 3.64 2.16 -3.53
C VAL A 507 5.12 2.28 -3.26
N SER A 508 5.52 3.30 -2.50
CA SER A 508 6.90 3.49 -2.04
C SER A 508 7.15 2.73 -0.73
N PHE A 509 8.33 2.12 -0.62
CA PHE A 509 8.79 1.46 0.60
C PHE A 509 10.02 2.20 1.17
N PRO A 510 9.80 3.24 2.00
CA PRO A 510 10.90 3.88 2.71
C PRO A 510 11.44 3.00 3.84
N PRO A 511 12.61 3.34 4.42
CA PRO A 511 13.17 2.64 5.59
C PRO A 511 12.16 2.60 6.75
N ALA A 512 11.73 1.41 7.18
CA ALA A 512 10.74 1.27 8.23
C ALA A 512 11.20 0.32 9.34
N TYR A 513 10.91 0.67 10.60
CA TYR A 513 11.14 -0.19 11.75
C TYR A 513 10.22 -1.40 11.72
N LYS A 514 10.77 -2.59 11.69
CA LYS A 514 10.04 -3.86 11.63
C LYS A 514 10.44 -4.71 12.86
N PRO A 515 9.75 -4.55 13.99
CA PRO A 515 10.21 -5.13 15.26
C PRO A 515 10.23 -6.65 15.24
N GLU A 516 9.26 -7.32 14.61
CA GLU A 516 9.23 -8.79 14.49
C GLU A 516 10.40 -9.30 13.63
N MET A 517 10.70 -8.62 12.52
CA MET A 517 11.85 -8.93 11.67
C MET A 517 13.17 -8.72 12.45
N GLY A 518 13.28 -7.61 13.17
CA GLY A 518 14.43 -7.34 14.02
C GLY A 518 14.65 -8.43 15.07
N LYS A 519 13.59 -8.79 15.80
CA LYS A 519 13.64 -9.76 16.89
C LYS A 519 13.83 -11.19 16.42
N LEU A 520 13.07 -11.62 15.40
CA LEU A 520 13.03 -13.02 14.99
C LEU A 520 14.08 -13.36 13.92
N TRP A 521 14.64 -12.35 13.24
CA TRP A 521 15.58 -12.56 12.15
C TRP A 521 16.95 -11.92 12.38
N LEU A 522 17.00 -10.59 12.57
CA LEU A 522 18.29 -9.89 12.72
C LEU A 522 19.04 -10.34 13.98
N GLU A 523 18.38 -10.41 15.13
CA GLU A 523 19.01 -10.90 16.38
C GLU A 523 19.51 -12.36 16.29
N ASN A 524 18.99 -13.14 15.34
CA ASN A 524 19.42 -14.50 15.07
C ASN A 524 20.50 -14.57 13.97
N GLY A 525 21.12 -13.44 13.62
CA GLY A 525 22.23 -13.36 12.65
C GLY A 525 21.80 -13.27 11.19
N GLY A 526 20.50 -13.07 10.92
CA GLY A 526 19.99 -12.88 9.58
C GLY A 526 20.28 -11.49 9.01
N VAL A 527 20.21 -11.39 7.67
CA VAL A 527 20.30 -10.14 6.92
C VAL A 527 18.94 -9.84 6.30
N PHE A 528 18.53 -8.56 6.33
CA PHE A 528 17.32 -8.11 5.67
C PHE A 528 17.66 -7.13 4.56
N VAL A 529 17.11 -7.37 3.37
CA VAL A 529 17.28 -6.53 2.19
C VAL A 529 15.91 -6.04 1.71
N GLN A 530 15.79 -4.74 1.47
CA GLN A 530 14.60 -4.14 0.85
C GLN A 530 14.97 -3.56 -0.50
N ALA A 531 14.39 -4.09 -1.57
CA ALA A 531 14.58 -3.63 -2.92
C ALA A 531 13.49 -2.61 -3.31
N ASN A 532 13.91 -1.45 -3.81
CA ASN A 532 13.05 -0.36 -4.27
C ASN A 532 12.98 -0.38 -5.81
N ILE A 533 12.28 -1.41 -6.33
CA ILE A 533 12.20 -1.73 -7.75
C ILE A 533 11.15 -0.90 -8.49
N ARG A 534 11.25 -0.81 -9.82
CA ARG A 534 10.23 -0.18 -10.68
C ARG A 534 8.85 -0.79 -10.45
N GLY A 535 7.82 0.00 -10.74
CA GLY A 535 6.44 -0.30 -10.36
C GLY A 535 6.06 0.29 -9.01
N GLY A 536 7.04 0.55 -8.12
CA GLY A 536 6.88 1.38 -6.91
C GLY A 536 6.82 2.87 -7.21
N GLY A 537 6.72 3.70 -6.17
CA GLY A 537 6.60 5.16 -6.27
C GLY A 537 7.87 5.93 -5.86
N GLU A 538 8.96 5.24 -5.55
CA GLU A 538 10.14 5.80 -4.89
C GLU A 538 10.78 6.97 -5.64
N PHE A 539 10.68 6.98 -6.97
CA PHE A 539 11.14 8.10 -7.82
C PHE A 539 9.98 8.72 -8.62
N GLY A 540 8.79 8.72 -8.02
CA GLY A 540 7.60 9.34 -8.55
C GLY A 540 6.88 8.53 -9.65
N PRO A 541 5.95 9.16 -10.39
CA PRO A 541 5.06 8.47 -11.29
C PRO A 541 5.75 7.72 -12.43
N GLN A 542 6.88 8.22 -12.94
CA GLN A 542 7.61 7.57 -14.03
C GLN A 542 8.25 6.25 -13.60
N TRP A 543 8.69 6.14 -12.34
CA TRP A 543 9.22 4.90 -11.78
C TRP A 543 8.17 3.79 -11.76
N HIS A 544 6.92 4.15 -11.45
CA HIS A 544 5.78 3.26 -11.52
C HIS A 544 5.40 2.92 -12.97
N GLN A 545 5.20 3.94 -13.80
CA GLN A 545 4.65 3.78 -15.14
C GLN A 545 5.59 3.02 -16.09
N SER A 546 6.91 3.08 -15.85
CA SER A 546 7.89 2.32 -16.63
C SER A 546 7.71 0.80 -16.53
N ALA A 547 7.02 0.29 -15.49
CA ALA A 547 6.80 -1.14 -15.27
C ALA A 547 5.31 -1.53 -15.29
N LEU A 548 4.45 -0.78 -15.98
CA LEU A 548 3.05 -1.11 -16.16
C LEU A 548 2.83 -2.07 -17.33
N LYS A 549 1.80 -2.90 -17.22
CA LYS A 549 1.24 -3.73 -18.30
C LYS A 549 2.33 -4.52 -19.06
N GLU A 550 2.51 -4.26 -20.36
CA GLU A 550 3.49 -4.92 -21.23
C GLU A 550 4.93 -4.81 -20.73
N ASN A 551 5.22 -3.78 -19.93
CA ASN A 551 6.54 -3.55 -19.34
C ASN A 551 6.70 -4.17 -17.94
N ARG A 552 5.72 -4.93 -17.46
CA ARG A 552 5.73 -5.52 -16.11
C ARG A 552 6.96 -6.37 -15.83
N GLN A 553 7.54 -6.98 -16.85
CA GLN A 553 8.77 -7.77 -16.74
C GLN A 553 9.93 -6.98 -16.12
N LEU A 554 10.01 -5.67 -16.34
CA LEU A 554 11.09 -4.82 -15.80
C LEU A 554 11.13 -4.86 -14.24
N ALA A 555 9.98 -4.95 -13.57
CA ALA A 555 9.95 -5.08 -12.12
C ALA A 555 10.55 -6.42 -11.64
N PHE A 556 10.33 -7.50 -12.37
CA PHE A 556 10.88 -8.82 -12.08
C PHE A 556 12.39 -8.88 -12.36
N ASP A 557 12.81 -8.27 -13.48
CA ASP A 557 14.24 -8.15 -13.85
C ASP A 557 15.01 -7.33 -12.82
N ASP A 558 14.43 -6.23 -12.31
CA ASP A 558 15.02 -5.41 -11.26
C ASP A 558 15.27 -6.23 -9.98
N PHE A 559 14.28 -7.04 -9.58
CA PHE A 559 14.38 -7.85 -8.37
C PHE A 559 15.43 -8.96 -8.52
N ALA A 560 15.49 -9.60 -9.68
CA ALA A 560 16.52 -10.57 -10.03
C ALA A 560 17.93 -9.93 -10.06
N ALA A 561 18.03 -8.69 -10.59
CA ALA A 561 19.29 -7.94 -10.60
C ALA A 561 19.80 -7.62 -9.18
N VAL A 562 18.89 -7.28 -8.24
CA VAL A 562 19.26 -7.08 -6.84
C VAL A 562 19.76 -8.39 -6.23
N ALA A 563 19.08 -9.52 -6.46
CA ALA A 563 19.52 -10.83 -5.98
C ALA A 563 20.94 -11.19 -6.52
N ALA A 564 21.16 -10.99 -7.82
CA ALA A 564 22.46 -11.23 -8.44
C ALA A 564 23.57 -10.29 -7.87
N ASP A 565 23.23 -9.03 -7.58
CA ASP A 565 24.18 -8.08 -6.98
C ASP A 565 24.55 -8.46 -5.54
N LEU A 566 23.60 -8.97 -4.76
CA LEU A 566 23.86 -9.50 -3.42
C LEU A 566 24.84 -10.68 -3.45
N HIS A 567 24.67 -11.60 -4.41
CA HIS A 567 25.62 -12.72 -4.62
C HIS A 567 27.00 -12.22 -5.04
N ARG A 568 27.07 -11.29 -6.00
CA ARG A 568 28.31 -10.72 -6.50
C ARG A 568 29.11 -9.97 -5.43
N ARG A 569 28.41 -9.33 -4.49
CA ARG A 569 29.04 -8.62 -3.34
C ARG A 569 29.46 -9.57 -2.23
N GLY A 570 29.12 -10.85 -2.31
CA GLY A 570 29.40 -11.81 -1.23
C GLY A 570 28.53 -11.56 0.03
N ILE A 571 27.43 -10.81 -0.09
CA ILE A 571 26.50 -10.62 1.05
C ILE A 571 25.82 -11.95 1.37
N THR A 572 25.40 -12.67 0.34
CA THR A 572 24.74 -13.97 0.45
C THR A 572 25.04 -14.83 -0.78
N SER A 573 24.52 -16.05 -0.80
CA SER A 573 24.58 -16.97 -1.94
C SER A 573 23.18 -17.51 -2.27
N PRO A 574 22.95 -18.13 -3.43
CA PRO A 574 21.65 -18.75 -3.76
C PRO A 574 21.13 -19.66 -2.65
N ARG A 575 22.01 -20.47 -2.04
CA ARG A 575 21.66 -21.37 -0.91
C ARG A 575 21.18 -20.61 0.34
N ARG A 576 21.59 -19.37 0.52
CA ARG A 576 21.33 -18.56 1.72
C ARG A 576 20.36 -17.39 1.45
N LEU A 577 19.83 -17.26 0.22
CA LEU A 577 18.89 -16.19 -0.15
C LEU A 577 17.46 -16.71 -0.21
N GLY A 578 16.59 -16.13 0.62
CA GLY A 578 15.15 -16.29 0.55
C GLY A 578 14.46 -14.99 0.16
N ILE A 579 13.26 -15.10 -0.42
CA ILE A 579 12.44 -13.94 -0.80
C ILE A 579 11.13 -13.93 -0.03
N TYR A 580 10.64 -12.70 0.22
CA TYR A 580 9.35 -12.48 0.85
C TYR A 580 8.56 -11.40 0.13
N GLY A 581 7.31 -11.70 -0.17
CA GLY A 581 6.38 -10.74 -0.77
C GLY A 581 4.93 -11.07 -0.47
N ARG A 582 4.12 -10.01 -0.37
CA ARG A 582 2.69 -10.09 -0.05
C ARG A 582 1.87 -9.32 -1.08
N SER A 583 0.66 -9.81 -1.39
CA SER A 583 -0.25 -9.17 -2.36
C SER A 583 0.44 -9.06 -3.74
N ASN A 584 0.63 -7.87 -4.30
CA ASN A 584 1.48 -7.68 -5.48
C ASN A 584 2.93 -8.20 -5.28
N GLY A 585 3.48 -8.11 -4.07
CA GLY A 585 4.76 -8.77 -3.73
C GLY A 585 4.69 -10.30 -3.83
N GLY A 586 3.50 -10.89 -3.71
CA GLY A 586 3.24 -12.30 -3.97
C GLY A 586 3.32 -12.64 -5.46
N VAL A 587 2.88 -11.73 -6.36
CA VAL A 587 3.16 -11.84 -7.81
C VAL A 587 4.68 -11.84 -8.03
N LEU A 588 5.37 -10.84 -7.46
CA LEU A 588 6.81 -10.69 -7.59
C LEU A 588 7.55 -11.96 -7.18
N THR A 589 7.27 -12.51 -6.00
CA THR A 589 7.96 -13.70 -5.48
C THR A 589 7.62 -14.96 -6.25
N SER A 590 6.35 -15.16 -6.65
CA SER A 590 5.95 -16.33 -7.45
C SER A 590 6.55 -16.30 -8.86
N VAL A 591 6.63 -15.12 -9.49
CA VAL A 591 7.30 -14.96 -10.79
C VAL A 591 8.81 -15.17 -10.64
N SER A 592 9.43 -14.63 -9.61
CA SER A 592 10.88 -14.78 -9.38
C SER A 592 11.30 -16.24 -9.29
N ILE A 593 10.54 -17.08 -8.54
CA ILE A 593 10.88 -18.51 -8.44
C ILE A 593 10.60 -19.29 -9.71
N THR A 594 9.65 -18.85 -10.55
CA THR A 594 9.36 -19.55 -11.81
C THR A 594 10.30 -19.15 -12.95
N GLN A 595 10.83 -17.92 -12.92
CA GLN A 595 11.76 -17.42 -13.94
C GLN A 595 13.23 -17.63 -13.58
N HIS A 596 13.58 -17.48 -12.28
CA HIS A 596 14.96 -17.52 -11.77
C HIS A 596 15.08 -18.38 -10.52
N PRO A 597 14.67 -19.68 -10.56
CA PRO A 597 14.77 -20.56 -9.39
C PRO A 597 16.20 -20.69 -8.86
N GLU A 598 17.20 -20.56 -9.73
CA GLU A 598 18.63 -20.67 -9.41
C GLU A 598 19.15 -19.57 -8.48
N LEU A 599 18.43 -18.46 -8.35
CA LEU A 599 18.84 -17.33 -7.49
C LEU A 599 18.41 -17.49 -6.02
N PHE A 600 17.42 -18.37 -5.74
CA PHE A 600 16.72 -18.39 -4.46
C PHE A 600 16.63 -19.79 -3.87
N HIS A 601 16.70 -19.92 -2.56
CA HIS A 601 16.52 -21.19 -1.85
C HIS A 601 15.21 -21.28 -1.06
N ALA A 602 14.56 -20.15 -0.83
CA ALA A 602 13.29 -20.05 -0.09
C ALA A 602 12.40 -18.96 -0.64
N ALA A 603 11.08 -19.13 -0.54
CA ALA A 603 10.12 -18.08 -0.84
C ALA A 603 8.93 -18.14 0.11
N VAL A 604 8.63 -17.02 0.78
CA VAL A 604 7.34 -16.79 1.45
C VAL A 604 6.47 -15.99 0.50
N ILE A 605 5.35 -16.58 0.09
CA ILE A 605 4.39 -16.04 -0.87
C ILE A 605 3.08 -15.81 -0.13
N GLU A 606 2.82 -14.56 0.27
CA GLU A 606 1.68 -14.23 1.16
C GLU A 606 0.55 -13.51 0.42
N SER A 607 -0.68 -14.00 0.57
CA SER A 607 -1.91 -13.46 -0.05
C SER A 607 -1.72 -13.05 -1.51
N PRO A 608 -1.20 -13.95 -2.37
CA PRO A 608 -0.69 -13.58 -3.68
C PRO A 608 -1.76 -13.58 -4.76
N LEU A 609 -1.59 -12.70 -5.77
CA LEU A 609 -2.13 -12.97 -7.11
C LEU A 609 -1.13 -13.86 -7.84
N ILE A 610 -1.58 -14.97 -8.43
CA ILE A 610 -0.68 -15.93 -9.11
C ILE A 610 -1.23 -16.36 -10.47
N ASP A 611 -2.53 -16.64 -10.55
CA ASP A 611 -3.20 -16.92 -11.81
C ASP A 611 -3.60 -15.60 -12.48
N MET A 612 -2.65 -15.05 -13.22
CA MET A 612 -2.79 -13.71 -13.81
C MET A 612 -3.65 -13.72 -15.10
N LEU A 613 -3.94 -14.88 -15.68
CA LEU A 613 -4.86 -14.96 -16.81
C LEU A 613 -6.33 -14.96 -16.38
N ARG A 614 -6.61 -15.20 -15.08
CA ARG A 614 -7.98 -15.23 -14.55
C ARG A 614 -8.24 -14.20 -13.45
N TYR A 615 -7.25 -13.41 -13.06
CA TYR A 615 -7.39 -12.51 -11.90
C TYR A 615 -8.58 -11.56 -12.01
N HIS A 616 -8.93 -11.13 -13.24
CA HIS A 616 -10.03 -10.20 -13.50
C HIS A 616 -11.43 -10.81 -13.26
N GLU A 617 -11.57 -12.14 -13.26
CA GLU A 617 -12.81 -12.87 -12.97
C GLU A 617 -13.03 -13.09 -11.46
N LEU A 618 -12.01 -12.88 -10.65
CA LEU A 618 -12.06 -13.05 -9.20
C LEU A 618 -12.38 -11.71 -8.51
N PRO A 619 -13.08 -11.70 -7.37
CA PRO A 619 -13.48 -10.48 -6.67
C PRO A 619 -12.36 -9.45 -6.55
N ALA A 620 -12.70 -8.17 -6.81
CA ALA A 620 -11.82 -7.01 -6.90
C ALA A 620 -10.75 -7.05 -8.00
N GLY A 621 -10.50 -8.19 -8.66
CA GLY A 621 -9.43 -8.35 -9.66
C GLY A 621 -9.54 -7.38 -10.84
N ALA A 622 -10.74 -7.16 -11.38
CA ALA A 622 -10.96 -6.21 -12.47
C ALA A 622 -10.52 -4.77 -12.14
N SER A 623 -10.39 -4.42 -10.83
CA SER A 623 -9.88 -3.11 -10.41
C SER A 623 -8.40 -2.88 -10.76
N TRP A 624 -7.64 -3.94 -11.10
CA TRP A 624 -6.19 -3.87 -11.31
C TRP A 624 -5.76 -3.96 -12.77
N ILE A 625 -6.72 -3.88 -13.70
CA ILE A 625 -6.45 -3.91 -15.15
C ILE A 625 -5.49 -2.77 -15.56
N GLY A 626 -5.54 -1.63 -14.88
CA GLY A 626 -4.61 -0.52 -15.11
C GLY A 626 -3.15 -0.86 -14.79
N GLU A 627 -2.91 -1.78 -13.85
CA GLU A 627 -1.56 -2.23 -13.46
C GLU A 627 -1.05 -3.35 -14.37
N TYR A 628 -1.86 -4.39 -14.58
CA TYR A 628 -1.40 -5.62 -15.20
C TYR A 628 -1.85 -5.81 -16.65
N GLY A 629 -2.91 -5.13 -17.08
CA GLY A 629 -3.57 -5.36 -18.36
C GLY A 629 -4.83 -6.22 -18.25
N ASP A 630 -5.62 -6.24 -19.31
CA ASP A 630 -6.89 -6.96 -19.39
C ASP A 630 -6.71 -8.34 -20.09
N PRO A 631 -6.82 -9.46 -19.38
CA PRO A 631 -6.70 -10.79 -20.00
C PRO A 631 -7.77 -11.11 -21.07
N ARG A 632 -8.83 -10.30 -21.18
CA ARG A 632 -9.86 -10.43 -22.22
C ARG A 632 -9.38 -9.88 -23.57
N ILE A 633 -8.32 -9.07 -23.58
CA ILE A 633 -7.68 -8.51 -24.77
C ILE A 633 -6.54 -9.45 -25.20
N PRO A 634 -6.58 -10.05 -26.40
CA PRO A 634 -5.60 -11.07 -26.80
C PRO A 634 -4.13 -10.63 -26.68
N GLU A 635 -3.84 -9.38 -27.04
CA GLU A 635 -2.49 -8.80 -26.96
C GLU A 635 -2.04 -8.66 -25.52
N GLU A 636 -2.95 -8.31 -24.61
CA GLU A 636 -2.67 -8.14 -23.18
C GLU A 636 -2.56 -9.52 -22.50
N ALA A 637 -3.43 -10.46 -22.83
CA ALA A 637 -3.31 -11.85 -22.37
C ALA A 637 -1.95 -12.45 -22.75
N ALA A 638 -1.44 -12.15 -23.94
CA ALA A 638 -0.17 -12.69 -24.43
C ALA A 638 1.04 -12.24 -23.59
N TYR A 639 1.13 -10.98 -23.17
CA TYR A 639 2.23 -10.57 -22.30
C TYR A 639 2.00 -10.99 -20.83
N ILE A 640 0.75 -11.01 -20.33
CA ILE A 640 0.42 -11.53 -19.00
C ILE A 640 0.82 -13.01 -18.87
N ALA A 641 0.55 -13.80 -19.89
CA ALA A 641 0.89 -15.23 -19.94
C ALA A 641 2.39 -15.48 -19.72
N ARG A 642 3.27 -14.56 -20.12
CA ARG A 642 4.73 -14.71 -19.97
C ARG A 642 5.19 -14.75 -18.51
N TYR A 643 4.45 -14.11 -17.62
CA TYR A 643 4.80 -14.05 -16.21
C TYR A 643 3.74 -14.67 -15.26
N SER A 644 2.61 -15.16 -15.77
CA SER A 644 1.59 -15.78 -14.92
C SER A 644 2.14 -17.06 -14.28
N ALA A 645 2.62 -16.96 -13.04
CA ALA A 645 3.37 -18.02 -12.38
C ALA A 645 2.61 -19.35 -12.32
N TYR A 646 1.27 -19.31 -12.17
CA TYR A 646 0.44 -20.51 -12.18
C TYR A 646 0.56 -21.31 -13.48
N GLN A 647 0.57 -20.62 -14.64
CA GLN A 647 0.72 -21.27 -15.94
C GLN A 647 2.19 -21.54 -16.30
N GLN A 648 3.14 -20.84 -15.67
CA GLN A 648 4.56 -20.97 -15.98
C GLN A 648 5.26 -22.11 -15.24
N LEU A 649 4.61 -22.79 -14.30
CA LEU A 649 5.17 -23.96 -13.64
C LEU A 649 5.52 -25.07 -14.63
N ARG A 650 6.67 -25.72 -14.43
CA ARG A 650 7.22 -26.77 -15.31
C ARG A 650 7.66 -27.99 -14.51
N PRO A 651 7.30 -29.21 -14.95
CA PRO A 651 7.86 -30.42 -14.36
C PRO A 651 9.38 -30.47 -14.53
N GLY A 652 10.09 -30.94 -13.50
CA GLY A 652 11.53 -31.11 -13.54
C GLY A 652 12.35 -29.82 -13.34
N ALA A 653 11.74 -28.66 -13.12
CA ALA A 653 12.45 -27.47 -12.72
C ALA A 653 12.92 -27.57 -11.25
N GLU A 654 14.04 -26.94 -10.90
CA GLU A 654 14.59 -26.95 -9.55
C GLU A 654 14.01 -25.78 -8.72
N TYR A 655 12.69 -25.81 -8.48
CA TYR A 655 12.06 -24.78 -7.64
C TYR A 655 12.48 -24.89 -6.17
N PRO A 656 12.69 -23.76 -5.47
CA PRO A 656 12.88 -23.80 -4.03
C PRO A 656 11.61 -24.33 -3.35
N ARG A 657 11.77 -24.94 -2.17
CA ARG A 657 10.62 -25.25 -1.33
C ARG A 657 9.94 -23.95 -0.91
N VAL A 658 8.70 -23.72 -1.34
CA VAL A 658 7.96 -22.50 -1.05
C VAL A 658 7.07 -22.63 0.18
N TYR A 659 6.80 -21.49 0.86
CA TYR A 659 5.73 -21.38 1.85
C TYR A 659 4.69 -20.38 1.36
N ILE A 660 3.50 -20.87 1.01
CA ILE A 660 2.36 -20.11 0.49
C ILE A 660 1.38 -19.92 1.63
N THR A 661 0.90 -18.69 1.84
CA THR A 661 -0.12 -18.43 2.87
C THR A 661 -1.14 -17.39 2.41
N THR A 662 -2.39 -17.56 2.87
CA THR A 662 -3.50 -16.65 2.56
C THR A 662 -4.56 -16.71 3.65
N ASN A 663 -5.67 -15.96 3.49
CA ASN A 663 -6.83 -15.97 4.39
C ASN A 663 -8.10 -16.32 3.60
N THR A 664 -8.96 -17.17 4.18
CA THR A 664 -10.22 -17.61 3.53
C THR A 664 -11.15 -16.42 3.24
N ARG A 665 -11.17 -15.40 4.12
CA ARG A 665 -12.07 -14.24 4.01
C ARG A 665 -11.44 -13.06 3.29
N ASP A 666 -10.32 -13.27 2.58
CA ASP A 666 -9.70 -12.22 1.77
C ASP A 666 -10.62 -11.88 0.58
N ASP A 667 -11.32 -10.74 0.68
CA ASP A 667 -12.25 -10.21 -0.33
C ASP A 667 -11.59 -9.21 -1.29
N ARG A 668 -10.26 -9.05 -1.17
CA ARG A 668 -9.42 -8.27 -2.08
C ARG A 668 -8.63 -9.17 -3.03
N VAL A 669 -7.81 -10.06 -2.47
CA VAL A 669 -7.04 -11.04 -3.23
C VAL A 669 -7.61 -12.44 -2.95
N HIS A 670 -8.31 -12.98 -3.91
CA HIS A 670 -9.06 -14.22 -3.74
C HIS A 670 -8.17 -15.41 -3.35
N PRO A 671 -8.50 -16.21 -2.31
CA PRO A 671 -7.68 -17.34 -1.85
C PRO A 671 -7.45 -18.42 -2.93
N GLY A 672 -8.32 -18.49 -3.93
CA GLY A 672 -8.18 -19.41 -5.07
C GLY A 672 -6.84 -19.29 -5.78
N HIS A 673 -6.20 -18.14 -5.84
CA HIS A 673 -4.85 -17.98 -6.41
C HIS A 673 -3.82 -18.85 -5.68
N ALA A 674 -3.79 -18.74 -4.36
CA ALA A 674 -2.86 -19.49 -3.52
C ALA A 674 -3.16 -20.99 -3.51
N ARG A 675 -4.46 -21.36 -3.39
CA ARG A 675 -4.91 -22.76 -3.41
C ARG A 675 -4.54 -23.47 -4.69
N LYS A 676 -4.83 -22.88 -5.85
CA LYS A 676 -4.54 -23.43 -7.16
C LYS A 676 -3.04 -23.62 -7.40
N PHE A 677 -2.24 -22.65 -6.99
CA PHE A 677 -0.78 -22.75 -7.14
C PHE A 677 -0.20 -23.87 -6.29
N ALA A 678 -0.63 -23.99 -5.02
CA ALA A 678 -0.22 -25.08 -4.14
C ALA A 678 -0.65 -26.45 -4.69
N ALA A 679 -1.90 -26.58 -5.16
CA ALA A 679 -2.40 -27.82 -5.76
C ALA A 679 -1.56 -28.24 -6.97
N ARG A 680 -1.26 -27.31 -7.88
CA ARG A 680 -0.44 -27.60 -9.07
C ARG A 680 1.00 -27.99 -8.74
N LEU A 681 1.61 -27.35 -7.73
CA LEU A 681 2.91 -27.78 -7.22
C LEU A 681 2.86 -29.22 -6.68
N GLY A 682 1.80 -29.56 -5.94
CA GLY A 682 1.57 -30.92 -5.43
C GLY A 682 1.40 -31.96 -6.55
N ASP A 683 0.61 -31.67 -7.56
CA ASP A 683 0.40 -32.55 -8.73
C ASP A 683 1.70 -32.81 -9.50
N MET A 684 2.60 -31.84 -9.54
CA MET A 684 3.93 -31.98 -10.15
C MET A 684 4.94 -32.67 -9.21
N GLY A 685 4.57 -33.00 -7.97
CA GLY A 685 5.44 -33.65 -6.98
C GLY A 685 6.42 -32.71 -6.30
N TYR A 686 6.22 -31.39 -6.35
CA TYR A 686 7.07 -30.44 -5.65
C TYR A 686 6.69 -30.34 -4.17
N ASP A 687 7.69 -30.43 -3.30
CA ASP A 687 7.50 -30.17 -1.88
C ASP A 687 7.27 -28.68 -1.63
N HIS A 688 6.19 -28.38 -0.95
CA HIS A 688 5.78 -27.03 -0.61
C HIS A 688 5.08 -27.03 0.74
N LEU A 689 4.95 -25.85 1.35
CA LEU A 689 4.11 -25.62 2.50
C LEU A 689 2.98 -24.65 2.11
N TYR A 690 1.79 -24.95 2.54
CA TYR A 690 0.62 -24.10 2.37
C TYR A 690 -0.13 -23.95 3.67
N TYR A 691 -0.50 -22.73 4.01
CA TYR A 691 -1.34 -22.46 5.18
C TYR A 691 -2.38 -21.38 4.88
N GLU A 692 -3.63 -21.70 5.12
CA GLU A 692 -4.74 -20.74 4.99
C GLU A 692 -5.37 -20.48 6.35
N GLU A 693 -5.34 -19.20 6.78
CA GLU A 693 -6.03 -18.77 7.98
C GLU A 693 -7.53 -18.64 7.68
N THR A 694 -8.38 -19.26 8.52
CA THR A 694 -9.83 -19.26 8.31
C THR A 694 -10.52 -18.00 8.85
N SER A 695 -9.80 -17.21 9.65
CA SER A 695 -10.20 -15.89 10.15
C SER A 695 -9.38 -14.79 9.47
N GLY A 696 -9.84 -13.55 9.57
CA GLY A 696 -9.17 -12.41 8.98
C GLY A 696 -9.38 -12.25 7.46
N GLY A 697 -9.22 -11.03 6.98
CA GLY A 697 -9.29 -10.64 5.58
C GLY A 697 -7.93 -10.27 4.99
N HIS A 698 -7.90 -9.45 3.92
CA HIS A 698 -6.65 -9.02 3.30
C HIS A 698 -5.71 -8.26 4.25
N SER A 699 -6.23 -7.54 5.24
CA SER A 699 -5.43 -6.81 6.24
C SER A 699 -4.92 -7.69 7.39
N ASN A 700 -5.02 -9.01 7.29
CA ASN A 700 -4.79 -10.02 8.33
C ASN A 700 -5.87 -9.99 9.44
N ASP A 701 -5.66 -10.81 10.47
CA ASP A 701 -6.51 -10.83 11.64
C ASP A 701 -6.22 -9.60 12.53
N ALA A 702 -7.23 -9.12 13.25
CA ALA A 702 -7.03 -8.12 14.28
C ALA A 702 -6.42 -8.73 15.57
N ASP A 703 -6.50 -10.07 15.74
CA ASP A 703 -6.00 -10.78 16.91
C ASP A 703 -4.46 -10.83 16.93
N PRO A 704 -3.80 -10.29 17.96
CA PRO A 704 -2.37 -10.40 18.16
C PRO A 704 -1.86 -11.85 18.23
N VAL A 705 -2.68 -12.79 18.72
CA VAL A 705 -2.30 -14.21 18.81
C VAL A 705 -2.21 -14.83 17.42
N ALA A 706 -3.20 -14.58 16.56
CA ALA A 706 -3.19 -15.05 15.17
C ALA A 706 -1.99 -14.49 14.39
N ASN A 707 -1.72 -13.18 14.54
CA ASN A 707 -0.56 -12.54 13.93
C ASN A 707 0.77 -13.07 14.47
N ALA A 708 0.88 -13.34 15.77
CA ALA A 708 2.09 -13.93 16.35
C ALA A 708 2.37 -15.34 15.79
N ARG A 709 1.32 -16.16 15.61
CA ARG A 709 1.43 -17.48 14.95
C ARG A 709 1.88 -17.34 13.50
N ARG A 710 1.36 -16.35 12.76
CA ARG A 710 1.76 -16.06 11.39
C ARG A 710 3.25 -15.73 11.29
N TRP A 711 3.73 -14.77 12.09
CA TRP A 711 5.16 -14.40 12.10
C TRP A 711 6.06 -15.57 12.51
N ALA A 712 5.66 -16.35 13.53
CA ALA A 712 6.41 -17.52 13.92
C ALA A 712 6.56 -18.53 12.77
N ARG A 713 5.49 -18.84 12.04
CA ARG A 713 5.53 -19.73 10.89
C ARG A 713 6.46 -19.21 9.79
N HIS A 714 6.40 -17.91 9.47
CA HIS A 714 7.27 -17.29 8.46
C HIS A 714 8.74 -17.44 8.82
N TYR A 715 9.12 -17.03 10.03
CA TYR A 715 10.53 -17.03 10.42
C TYR A 715 11.06 -18.44 10.77
N VAL A 716 10.21 -19.36 11.21
CA VAL A 716 10.58 -20.76 11.32
C VAL A 716 10.91 -21.35 9.97
N TYR A 717 10.03 -21.18 8.97
CA TYR A 717 10.27 -21.64 7.60
C TYR A 717 11.57 -21.06 7.04
N LEU A 718 11.74 -19.73 7.12
CA LEU A 718 12.94 -19.07 6.61
C LEU A 718 14.22 -19.54 7.34
N SER A 719 14.15 -19.79 8.65
CA SER A 719 15.27 -20.33 9.40
C SER A 719 15.61 -21.77 9.00
N GLN A 720 14.61 -22.64 8.81
CA GLN A 720 14.80 -24.00 8.32
C GLN A 720 15.49 -24.03 6.95
N GLN A 721 15.09 -23.11 6.06
CA GLN A 721 15.62 -23.10 4.71
C GLN A 721 16.99 -22.41 4.60
N LEU A 722 17.25 -21.37 5.39
CA LEU A 722 18.41 -20.49 5.15
C LEU A 722 19.51 -20.60 6.22
N MET A 723 19.17 -21.01 7.46
CA MET A 723 20.14 -21.09 8.57
C MET A 723 20.62 -22.50 8.86
N ASP A 724 19.76 -23.52 8.65
CA ASP A 724 20.06 -24.93 8.97
C ASP A 724 20.93 -25.64 7.92
#